data_ce01ec3d3e8fb8908410132f935c644f
#
_entry.id   ce01ec3d3e8fb8908410132f935c644f
#
_cell.length_a   1.000
_cell.length_b   1.000
_cell.length_c   1.000
_cell.angle_alpha   90.00
_cell.angle_beta   90.00
_cell.angle_gamma   90.00
#
_symmetry.space_group_name_H-M   'P 1'
#
loop_
_entity.id
_entity.type
_entity.pdbx_description
1 polymer ?
#
loop_
_entity_poly.entity_id
_entity_poly.type
_entity_poly.pdbx_seq_one_letter_code
_entity_poly.pdbx_strand_id
1 'polypeptide(L)'
;MTPVLAYGQEAQQQESSSPSAQGTQTLDKVTVTGSRIKRVDVEGPAPVVVVTAADIEKEGFSTVYDALNTLTQFTGSVQNELVQNGFTPNASFLNLRGLGPGYQLILINGRRAADYPLPYNSQSNAVNLANIPAAAIERIEILTGGASAIYGSDAVAGVVNIIMKTNFEGDQLSVRAGATTRGGGDTGRLQWVGGKTGDNWSLTYAFEALEREEIFASQRSFMDSFYDEPGRSRDDINPTEGLLLFDGFNSSRIFPDGAQATCDRFKDFEVYFFETSSVYTGPRCGYPGYPATQSIRNSDSNQSAYLYGTWDFDGGMQGWAQFNYTRAKAQFTSGTQFWTTPDYIFAPNVTSEEIPFGAFVQPQRIFTPSETGGNLVTTSKEKSLDFAAGLRGSFANGRFDWDATLSRSEYKLDTSQPRFLANPLNDYFLGESLGPDPYFGAYDSFELNLDRFFNPIDPATFASLNTMVRDRAESSVTQANFVLSGDLFELPAGAVGMAAVLEGAKQKYEVKPDARTSPTYTGPEPIYNLTSSGGHGDRTRYAFGVEFSVPITSNFKANLAGRYDKFDDISEIDGASTWQVGLEWRPVESLLLRASHATSFRAPDMHYIFAEESGFFTQIFDEYKCRRDGFDPRVSPNPCAGADYNYQVFGTRRGDPNLEAETGKSTTVGFVWDITEQMSVSVDYYNIELKDAVGDISGLLFRNEADCLLGQTRDGQPVDPNSSTCQFYTALVERAGSGGLADEQVEQFRSFPINQSLNKTSGIDAAWRYDLDTDRWGSFGFQLNWTHVLKLDFQEFEGGDMINVRDHPQYFNFRSRINGTVSWEKNDWRAAAYYTRWGSLPNWAETGRIAPYILWNLNVAKKITDKATVGVYVNNVFDKLHPRDDTFNTYPYFWRAYSPIGREVFLQFDYKFN
;
A
#
# COMPACT_ATOMS: atom_id res chain seq x y z
N MET A 1 4.48 -13.04 -43.90
CA MET A 1 5.10 -13.95 -42.94
C MET A 1 6.16 -13.15 -42.20
N THR A 2 5.76 -12.47 -41.17
CA THR A 2 6.69 -11.73 -40.33
C THR A 2 6.32 -12.01 -38.89
N PRO A 3 7.26 -12.49 -38.07
CA PRO A 3 6.96 -12.77 -36.69
C PRO A 3 6.77 -11.47 -35.91
N VAL A 4 5.78 -11.47 -35.08
CA VAL A 4 5.59 -10.47 -34.04
C VAL A 4 6.85 -10.42 -33.19
N LEU A 5 7.47 -9.24 -33.12
CA LEU A 5 8.66 -8.98 -32.34
C LEU A 5 8.42 -9.14 -30.84
N ALA A 6 8.88 -10.25 -30.30
CA ALA A 6 9.16 -10.35 -28.89
C ALA A 6 10.37 -9.46 -28.57
N TYR A 7 10.17 -8.36 -27.85
CA TYR A 7 11.27 -7.56 -27.33
C TYR A 7 11.97 -8.29 -26.18
N GLY A 8 13.22 -8.62 -26.44
CA GLY A 8 14.11 -9.15 -25.43
C GLY A 8 15.25 -9.98 -26.00
N GLN A 9 15.99 -9.46 -26.96
CA GLN A 9 17.37 -9.87 -27.20
C GLN A 9 17.99 -9.01 -28.30
N GLU A 10 18.85 -8.06 -27.97
CA GLU A 10 19.89 -7.58 -28.90
C GLU A 10 20.95 -8.69 -29.00
N ALA A 11 20.85 -9.52 -30.05
CA ALA A 11 21.95 -10.36 -30.44
C ALA A 11 22.96 -9.51 -31.23
N GLN A 12 24.18 -9.42 -30.74
CA GLN A 12 25.33 -8.87 -31.48
C GLN A 12 25.51 -9.64 -32.78
N GLN A 13 25.44 -8.91 -33.91
CA GLN A 13 25.86 -9.43 -35.21
C GLN A 13 27.39 -9.63 -35.22
N GLN A 14 27.81 -10.88 -35.26
CA GLN A 14 29.11 -11.24 -35.78
C GLN A 14 28.97 -11.58 -37.27
N GLU A 15 29.59 -10.77 -38.11
CA GLU A 15 29.80 -11.12 -39.53
C GLU A 15 30.65 -12.39 -39.68
N SER A 16 30.05 -13.42 -40.24
CA SER A 16 30.84 -14.46 -40.94
C SER A 16 30.04 -15.05 -42.09
N SER A 17 30.66 -15.11 -43.21
CA SER A 17 30.31 -15.51 -44.59
C SER A 17 29.62 -16.87 -44.70
N SER A 18 28.41 -16.87 -45.36
CA SER A 18 27.87 -17.79 -46.46
C SER A 18 28.01 -19.30 -46.39
N PRO A 19 27.17 -20.05 -47.18
CA PRO A 19 25.73 -20.25 -47.13
C PRO A 19 25.32 -21.71 -47.04
N SER A 20 24.20 -22.04 -46.51
CA SER A 20 23.21 -23.03 -47.00
C SER A 20 22.36 -23.64 -45.89
N ALA A 21 21.14 -23.92 -46.31
CA ALA A 21 20.06 -24.60 -45.61
C ALA A 21 19.09 -23.72 -44.81
N GLN A 22 17.94 -23.46 -45.43
CA GLN A 22 16.72 -23.06 -44.79
C GLN A 22 16.28 -24.10 -43.75
N GLY A 23 16.72 -23.89 -42.52
CA GLY A 23 16.06 -24.48 -41.36
C GLY A 23 15.02 -23.48 -40.90
N THR A 24 13.77 -23.87 -40.82
CA THR A 24 12.69 -23.17 -40.15
C THR A 24 13.18 -22.86 -38.73
N GLN A 25 13.47 -21.58 -38.39
CA GLN A 25 13.72 -21.18 -37.01
C GLN A 25 12.41 -21.42 -36.24
N THR A 26 12.39 -22.47 -35.45
CA THR A 26 11.35 -22.65 -34.45
C THR A 26 11.59 -21.60 -33.38
N LEU A 27 10.69 -20.61 -33.29
CA LEU A 27 10.68 -19.64 -32.17
C LEU A 27 10.53 -20.40 -30.86
N ASP A 28 11.36 -20.09 -29.87
CA ASP A 28 11.30 -20.75 -28.56
C ASP A 28 9.95 -20.42 -27.89
N LYS A 29 9.25 -21.47 -27.45
CA LYS A 29 8.00 -21.33 -26.71
C LYS A 29 8.31 -20.80 -25.31
N VAL A 30 7.68 -19.68 -24.90
CA VAL A 30 7.84 -19.06 -23.59
C VAL A 30 6.55 -19.18 -22.76
N THR A 31 6.68 -19.16 -21.44
CA THR A 31 5.53 -19.05 -20.55
C THR A 31 5.31 -17.57 -20.24
N VAL A 32 4.10 -17.06 -20.50
CA VAL A 32 3.69 -15.68 -20.22
C VAL A 32 2.68 -15.71 -19.08
N THR A 33 2.72 -14.72 -18.20
CA THR A 33 1.76 -14.59 -17.08
C THR A 33 0.32 -14.62 -17.61
N GLY A 34 -0.54 -15.42 -16.98
CA GLY A 34 -1.91 -15.68 -17.41
C GLY A 34 -2.12 -17.05 -18.07
N SER A 35 -1.05 -17.85 -18.26
CA SER A 35 -1.13 -19.24 -18.70
C SER A 35 0.09 -20.02 -18.25
N ARG A 36 -0.07 -21.31 -18.00
CA ARG A 36 1.03 -22.26 -17.76
C ARG A 36 1.39 -23.06 -19.01
N ILE A 37 0.63 -22.89 -20.10
CA ILE A 37 0.94 -23.46 -21.40
C ILE A 37 1.98 -22.60 -22.08
N LYS A 38 3.11 -23.20 -22.48
CA LYS A 38 4.15 -22.53 -23.27
C LYS A 38 3.61 -22.17 -24.65
N ARG A 39 3.77 -20.91 -25.07
CA ARG A 39 3.28 -20.39 -26.35
C ARG A 39 4.32 -19.53 -27.04
N VAL A 40 4.15 -19.35 -28.34
CA VAL A 40 4.97 -18.46 -29.16
C VAL A 40 4.43 -17.03 -29.11
N ASP A 41 3.07 -16.88 -29.06
CA ASP A 41 2.42 -15.59 -28.98
C ASP A 41 2.41 -15.08 -27.53
N VAL A 42 2.88 -13.85 -27.30
CA VAL A 42 2.86 -13.18 -25.98
C VAL A 42 1.43 -12.79 -25.60
N GLU A 43 0.61 -12.46 -26.59
CA GLU A 43 -0.78 -12.07 -26.42
C GLU A 43 -1.69 -13.27 -26.11
N GLY A 44 -2.65 -13.05 -25.24
CA GLY A 44 -3.61 -14.04 -24.78
C GLY A 44 -5.02 -13.49 -24.62
N PRO A 45 -5.96 -14.31 -24.09
CA PRO A 45 -7.36 -13.92 -23.93
C PRO A 45 -7.57 -12.80 -22.90
N ALA A 46 -6.61 -12.60 -22.01
CA ALA A 46 -6.60 -11.50 -21.03
C ALA A 46 -5.39 -10.58 -21.29
N PRO A 47 -5.54 -9.26 -21.09
CA PRO A 47 -4.47 -8.31 -21.33
C PRO A 47 -3.32 -8.46 -20.32
N VAL A 48 -2.09 -8.47 -20.83
CA VAL A 48 -0.85 -8.48 -20.02
C VAL A 48 -0.05 -7.22 -20.38
N VAL A 49 0.28 -6.43 -19.36
CA VAL A 49 1.19 -5.29 -19.50
C VAL A 49 2.59 -5.76 -19.13
N VAL A 50 3.56 -5.51 -19.99
CA VAL A 50 4.96 -5.87 -19.76
C VAL A 50 5.77 -4.60 -19.58
N VAL A 51 6.54 -4.52 -18.48
CA VAL A 51 7.48 -3.44 -18.17
C VAL A 51 8.87 -4.07 -18.08
N THR A 52 9.74 -3.72 -18.99
CA THR A 52 11.12 -4.25 -18.99
C THR A 52 12.04 -3.46 -18.06
N ALA A 53 13.18 -4.04 -17.68
CA ALA A 53 14.22 -3.31 -16.96
C ALA A 53 14.71 -2.05 -17.74
N ALA A 54 14.74 -2.15 -19.08
CA ALA A 54 15.09 -1.03 -19.95
C ALA A 54 14.02 0.09 -19.91
N ASP A 55 12.75 -0.23 -19.77
CA ASP A 55 11.68 0.76 -19.60
C ASP A 55 11.81 1.48 -18.26
N ILE A 56 12.04 0.74 -17.16
CA ILE A 56 12.29 1.32 -15.83
C ILE A 56 13.47 2.29 -15.86
N GLU A 57 14.56 1.92 -16.53
CA GLU A 57 15.74 2.78 -16.73
C GLU A 57 15.40 4.02 -17.58
N LYS A 58 14.73 3.82 -18.73
CA LYS A 58 14.31 4.92 -19.63
C LYS A 58 13.37 5.92 -18.95
N GLU A 59 12.54 5.46 -18.02
CA GLU A 59 11.60 6.32 -17.31
C GLU A 59 12.22 7.05 -16.12
N GLY A 60 13.46 6.66 -15.73
CA GLY A 60 14.27 7.34 -14.72
C GLY A 60 13.96 6.94 -13.27
N PHE A 61 13.16 5.90 -13.05
CA PHE A 61 12.79 5.47 -11.71
C PHE A 61 13.92 4.80 -10.95
N SER A 62 13.93 5.02 -9.64
CA SER A 62 14.93 4.44 -8.75
C SER A 62 14.48 3.13 -8.11
N THR A 63 13.19 2.92 -7.94
CA THR A 63 12.61 1.72 -7.33
C THR A 63 11.57 1.06 -8.24
N VAL A 64 11.34 -0.22 -8.01
CA VAL A 64 10.28 -0.99 -8.69
C VAL A 64 8.91 -0.41 -8.41
N TYR A 65 8.66 -0.03 -7.16
CA TYR A 65 7.39 0.55 -6.76
C TYR A 65 7.09 1.86 -7.51
N ASP A 66 8.08 2.77 -7.62
CA ASP A 66 7.90 4.05 -8.32
C ASP A 66 7.49 3.83 -9.78
N ALA A 67 8.14 2.89 -10.47
CA ALA A 67 7.80 2.54 -11.84
C ALA A 67 6.37 1.98 -11.95
N LEU A 68 6.03 0.97 -11.14
CA LEU A 68 4.73 0.32 -11.20
C LEU A 68 3.58 1.26 -10.78
N ASN A 69 3.80 2.11 -9.78
CA ASN A 69 2.77 3.05 -9.33
C ASN A 69 2.42 4.13 -10.37
N THR A 70 3.25 4.35 -11.39
CA THR A 70 2.91 5.25 -12.51
C THR A 70 2.08 4.59 -13.60
N LEU A 71 1.98 3.27 -13.62
CA LEU A 71 1.16 2.56 -14.60
C LEU A 71 -0.32 2.89 -14.43
N THR A 72 -1.02 2.96 -15.55
CA THR A 72 -2.39 3.48 -15.58
C THR A 72 -3.41 2.59 -14.88
N GLN A 73 -3.12 1.29 -14.76
CA GLN A 73 -3.99 0.28 -14.13
C GLN A 73 -4.06 0.39 -12.60
N PHE A 74 -3.04 1.02 -11.97
CA PHE A 74 -3.03 1.25 -10.51
C PHE A 74 -3.78 2.53 -10.18
N THR A 75 -5.10 2.50 -10.30
CA THR A 75 -5.99 3.67 -10.17
C THR A 75 -6.39 4.01 -8.74
N GLY A 76 -6.12 3.11 -7.79
CA GLY A 76 -6.44 3.30 -6.38
C GLY A 76 -5.49 4.24 -5.65
N SER A 77 -5.80 4.48 -4.38
CA SER A 77 -5.01 5.32 -3.48
C SER A 77 -3.56 4.84 -3.37
N VAL A 78 -2.65 5.78 -3.13
CA VAL A 78 -1.23 5.51 -2.91
C VAL A 78 -1.02 4.90 -1.52
N GLN A 79 -0.24 3.82 -1.48
CA GLN A 79 0.09 3.07 -0.26
C GLN A 79 1.62 2.95 -0.16
N ASN A 80 2.28 4.01 0.28
CA ASN A 80 3.74 4.10 0.37
C ASN A 80 4.19 4.87 1.63
N GLU A 81 5.46 5.17 1.72
CA GLU A 81 6.09 5.89 2.83
C GLU A 81 5.50 7.28 3.14
N LEU A 82 4.74 7.90 2.24
CA LEU A 82 4.00 9.15 2.53
C LEU A 82 2.80 8.93 3.47
N VAL A 83 2.33 7.69 3.61
CA VAL A 83 1.19 7.32 4.49
C VAL A 83 1.73 6.81 5.83
N GLN A 84 2.41 7.66 6.57
CA GLN A 84 3.11 7.30 7.80
C GLN A 84 2.21 6.80 8.93
N ASN A 85 0.94 7.19 8.94
CA ASN A 85 -0.04 6.79 9.96
C ASN A 85 -0.78 5.50 9.61
N GLY A 86 -0.39 4.80 8.53
CA GLY A 86 -1.08 3.61 8.02
C GLY A 86 -0.67 2.28 8.68
N PHE A 87 -0.01 2.28 9.83
CA PHE A 87 0.51 1.11 10.55
C PHE A 87 1.60 0.31 9.80
N THR A 88 1.89 0.66 8.54
CA THR A 88 2.94 0.07 7.70
C THR A 88 3.85 1.14 7.09
N PRO A 89 4.51 1.97 7.91
CA PRO A 89 5.08 3.25 7.46
C PRO A 89 6.29 3.11 6.52
N ASN A 90 6.88 1.94 6.36
CA ASN A 90 7.98 1.69 5.42
C ASN A 90 7.60 0.71 4.31
N ALA A 91 6.33 0.37 4.15
CA ALA A 91 5.87 -0.51 3.09
C ALA A 91 5.33 0.27 1.89
N SER A 92 5.52 -0.31 0.70
CA SER A 92 5.00 0.21 -0.56
C SER A 92 4.14 -0.86 -1.23
N PHE A 93 2.82 -0.64 -1.22
CA PHE A 93 1.83 -1.56 -1.76
C PHE A 93 1.20 -1.02 -3.03
N LEU A 94 0.88 -1.91 -3.95
CA LEU A 94 0.09 -1.58 -5.13
C LEU A 94 -1.40 -1.62 -4.82
N ASN A 95 -2.17 -0.86 -5.61
CA ASN A 95 -3.63 -0.85 -5.56
C ASN A 95 -4.20 -0.92 -6.98
N LEU A 96 -4.24 -2.15 -7.50
CA LEU A 96 -4.71 -2.44 -8.86
C LEU A 96 -6.23 -2.27 -8.93
N ARG A 97 -6.71 -1.48 -9.88
CA ARG A 97 -8.14 -1.20 -10.12
C ARG A 97 -8.87 -0.51 -8.98
N GLY A 98 -8.18 -0.02 -7.95
CA GLY A 98 -8.78 0.64 -6.79
C GLY A 98 -9.49 -0.29 -5.81
N LEU A 99 -9.28 -1.61 -5.90
CA LEU A 99 -9.91 -2.59 -5.01
C LEU A 99 -9.24 -2.68 -3.63
N GLY A 100 -8.03 -2.15 -3.50
CA GLY A 100 -7.25 -2.16 -2.26
C GLY A 100 -6.00 -3.04 -2.32
N PRO A 101 -5.05 -2.84 -1.38
CA PRO A 101 -3.91 -3.76 -1.21
C PRO A 101 -4.38 -5.18 -0.90
N GLY A 102 -3.67 -6.19 -1.41
CA GLY A 102 -3.99 -7.60 -1.16
C GLY A 102 -4.93 -8.25 -2.18
N TYR A 103 -5.59 -7.47 -3.06
CA TYR A 103 -6.42 -8.03 -4.14
C TYR A 103 -5.67 -8.29 -5.46
N GLN A 104 -4.38 -8.01 -5.51
CA GLN A 104 -3.47 -8.44 -6.57
C GLN A 104 -2.43 -9.40 -6.02
N LEU A 105 -2.23 -10.50 -6.72
CA LEU A 105 -1.23 -11.49 -6.36
C LEU A 105 0.15 -11.07 -6.86
N ILE A 106 1.14 -10.99 -5.96
CA ILE A 106 2.53 -10.70 -6.31
C ILE A 106 3.33 -12.00 -6.38
N LEU A 107 4.01 -12.21 -7.51
CA LEU A 107 4.84 -13.37 -7.77
C LEU A 107 6.29 -12.95 -8.09
N ILE A 108 7.24 -13.78 -7.70
CA ILE A 108 8.64 -13.71 -8.13
C ILE A 108 8.93 -14.99 -8.95
N ASN A 109 9.20 -14.84 -10.24
CA ASN A 109 9.35 -15.97 -11.16
C ASN A 109 8.23 -17.00 -11.03
N GLY A 110 6.96 -16.54 -10.97
CA GLY A 110 5.77 -17.39 -10.90
C GLY A 110 5.48 -18.03 -9.53
N ARG A 111 6.22 -17.68 -8.47
CA ARG A 111 6.05 -18.18 -7.10
C ARG A 111 5.60 -17.07 -6.16
N ARG A 112 4.74 -17.39 -5.20
CA ARG A 112 4.26 -16.41 -4.21
C ARG A 112 5.39 -15.86 -3.37
N ALA A 113 5.44 -14.53 -3.23
CA ALA A 113 6.28 -13.84 -2.27
C ALA A 113 5.61 -13.84 -0.88
N ALA A 114 6.41 -13.74 0.18
CA ALA A 114 5.90 -13.52 1.53
C ALA A 114 5.32 -12.11 1.68
N ASP A 115 4.23 -11.99 2.41
CA ASP A 115 3.62 -10.70 2.71
C ASP A 115 4.52 -9.86 3.64
N TYR A 116 4.36 -8.56 3.59
CA TYR A 116 4.84 -7.69 4.65
C TYR A 116 4.13 -8.07 5.96
N PRO A 117 4.85 -8.32 7.04
CA PRO A 117 4.24 -9.00 8.19
C PRO A 117 3.31 -8.11 9.02
N LEU A 118 3.43 -6.78 8.96
CA LEU A 118 2.43 -5.90 9.56
C LEU A 118 1.27 -5.70 8.58
N PRO A 119 0.03 -5.83 9.05
CA PRO A 119 -1.14 -5.66 8.19
C PRO A 119 -1.37 -4.17 7.87
N TYR A 120 -1.75 -3.88 6.63
CA TYR A 120 -2.17 -2.56 6.22
C TYR A 120 -3.44 -2.13 6.98
N ASN A 121 -3.41 -0.96 7.60
CA ASN A 121 -4.48 -0.43 8.47
C ASN A 121 -4.92 -1.42 9.57
N SER A 122 -4.00 -2.24 10.08
CA SER A 122 -4.31 -3.32 11.03
C SER A 122 -5.39 -4.28 10.53
N GLN A 123 -5.48 -4.50 9.24
CA GLN A 123 -6.50 -5.32 8.58
C GLN A 123 -5.89 -6.32 7.60
N SER A 124 -5.48 -5.90 6.40
CA SER A 124 -5.09 -6.78 5.31
C SER A 124 -3.57 -6.94 5.18
N ASN A 125 -3.14 -8.14 4.83
CA ASN A 125 -1.75 -8.41 4.47
C ASN A 125 -1.50 -8.14 2.98
N ALA A 126 -0.32 -7.66 2.62
CA ALA A 126 0.08 -7.43 1.25
C ALA A 126 1.61 -7.52 1.10
N VAL A 127 2.09 -7.76 -0.11
CA VAL A 127 3.53 -7.86 -0.41
C VAL A 127 4.15 -6.47 -0.55
N ASN A 128 5.24 -6.22 0.17
CA ASN A 128 6.02 -4.98 0.05
C ASN A 128 6.95 -5.01 -1.17
N LEU A 129 6.85 -4.00 -2.04
CA LEU A 129 7.68 -3.87 -3.24
C LEU A 129 8.94 -3.01 -3.05
N ALA A 130 9.08 -2.34 -1.91
CA ALA A 130 10.21 -1.45 -1.65
C ALA A 130 11.57 -2.19 -1.68
N ASN A 131 11.60 -3.47 -1.28
CA ASN A 131 12.81 -4.25 -1.07
C ASN A 131 13.13 -5.24 -2.22
N ILE A 132 12.52 -5.07 -3.40
CA ILE A 132 12.84 -5.91 -4.57
C ILE A 132 14.00 -5.28 -5.35
N PRO A 133 15.14 -5.99 -5.52
CA PRO A 133 16.32 -5.42 -6.16
C PRO A 133 16.10 -5.17 -7.65
N ALA A 134 16.12 -3.91 -8.05
CA ALA A 134 15.90 -3.51 -9.44
C ALA A 134 16.98 -4.07 -10.38
N ALA A 135 18.21 -4.24 -9.89
CA ALA A 135 19.33 -4.80 -10.65
C ALA A 135 19.07 -6.23 -11.16
N ALA A 136 18.32 -7.03 -10.38
CA ALA A 136 18.06 -8.43 -10.70
C ALA A 136 16.83 -8.64 -11.60
N ILE A 137 16.04 -7.59 -11.88
CA ILE A 137 14.82 -7.72 -12.67
C ILE A 137 15.15 -7.78 -14.16
N GLU A 138 14.50 -8.69 -14.87
CA GLU A 138 14.48 -8.74 -16.34
C GLU A 138 13.26 -7.97 -16.88
N ARG A 139 12.07 -8.28 -16.35
CA ARG A 139 10.80 -7.62 -16.68
C ARG A 139 9.76 -7.87 -15.61
N ILE A 140 8.68 -7.10 -15.64
CA ILE A 140 7.51 -7.27 -14.81
C ILE A 140 6.30 -7.47 -15.72
N GLU A 141 5.53 -8.51 -15.46
CA GLU A 141 4.32 -8.83 -16.21
C GLU A 141 3.11 -8.61 -15.33
N ILE A 142 2.18 -7.77 -15.78
CA ILE A 142 0.96 -7.43 -15.05
C ILE A 142 -0.23 -7.97 -15.83
N LEU A 143 -0.81 -9.06 -15.35
CA LEU A 143 -2.08 -9.59 -15.83
C LEU A 143 -3.21 -8.85 -15.14
N THR A 144 -4.08 -8.21 -15.90
CA THR A 144 -5.21 -7.45 -15.38
C THR A 144 -6.52 -8.24 -15.49
N GLY A 145 -7.25 -8.34 -14.38
CA GLY A 145 -8.47 -9.14 -14.25
C GLY A 145 -8.30 -10.43 -13.44
N GLY A 146 -9.38 -11.08 -13.09
CA GLY A 146 -9.39 -12.27 -12.26
C GLY A 146 -8.59 -13.43 -12.88
N ALA A 147 -7.69 -14.01 -12.11
CA ALA A 147 -6.79 -15.07 -12.52
C ALA A 147 -6.66 -16.22 -11.52
N SER A 148 -7.63 -16.33 -10.60
CA SER A 148 -7.60 -17.38 -9.57
C SER A 148 -7.69 -18.80 -10.14
N ALA A 149 -8.28 -18.98 -11.32
CA ALA A 149 -8.31 -20.27 -12.01
C ALA A 149 -6.91 -20.80 -12.39
N ILE A 150 -5.90 -19.95 -12.45
CA ILE A 150 -4.50 -20.30 -12.78
C ILE A 150 -3.60 -20.22 -11.54
N TYR A 151 -3.76 -19.18 -10.71
CA TYR A 151 -2.85 -18.83 -9.62
C TYR A 151 -3.43 -19.01 -8.20
N GLY A 152 -4.74 -19.29 -8.08
CA GLY A 152 -5.42 -19.47 -6.80
C GLY A 152 -5.81 -18.15 -6.12
N SER A 153 -5.89 -18.17 -4.79
CA SER A 153 -6.28 -17.04 -3.95
C SER A 153 -5.52 -15.74 -4.30
N ASP A 154 -6.14 -14.59 -4.01
CA ASP A 154 -5.59 -13.22 -4.10
C ASP A 154 -5.50 -12.64 -5.52
N ALA A 155 -5.61 -13.46 -6.56
CA ALA A 155 -5.61 -13.03 -7.95
C ALA A 155 -6.99 -12.49 -8.41
N VAL A 156 -7.59 -11.56 -7.65
CA VAL A 156 -8.92 -10.99 -7.89
C VAL A 156 -8.86 -9.84 -8.89
N ALA A 157 -8.03 -8.82 -8.62
CA ALA A 157 -7.80 -7.68 -9.51
C ALA A 157 -6.80 -8.01 -10.62
N GLY A 158 -5.90 -8.96 -10.36
CA GLY A 158 -4.86 -9.39 -11.29
C GLY A 158 -3.66 -10.02 -10.62
N VAL A 159 -2.60 -10.18 -11.41
CA VAL A 159 -1.31 -10.76 -10.99
C VAL A 159 -0.18 -9.84 -11.43
N VAL A 160 0.75 -9.55 -10.55
CA VAL A 160 2.02 -8.89 -10.84
C VAL A 160 3.13 -9.92 -10.68
N ASN A 161 3.73 -10.36 -11.78
CA ASN A 161 4.78 -11.35 -11.79
C ASN A 161 6.12 -10.69 -12.13
N ILE A 162 7.02 -10.67 -11.16
CA ILE A 162 8.36 -10.09 -11.28
C ILE A 162 9.29 -11.18 -11.78
N ILE A 163 9.70 -11.06 -13.03
CA ILE A 163 10.61 -11.98 -13.68
C ILE A 163 12.03 -11.49 -13.45
N MET A 164 12.81 -12.33 -12.77
CA MET A 164 14.22 -12.05 -12.46
C MET A 164 15.12 -12.57 -13.56
N LYS A 165 16.28 -11.95 -13.74
CA LYS A 165 17.31 -12.37 -14.71
C LYS A 165 17.75 -13.80 -14.44
N THR A 166 17.67 -14.66 -15.46
CA THR A 166 18.08 -16.06 -15.38
C THR A 166 19.24 -16.40 -16.32
N ASN A 167 19.51 -15.53 -17.28
CA ASN A 167 20.60 -15.69 -18.23
C ASN A 167 21.21 -14.29 -18.51
N PHE A 168 22.41 -14.10 -18.09
CA PHE A 168 23.16 -12.86 -18.30
C PHE A 168 24.61 -13.23 -18.63
N GLU A 169 25.21 -12.59 -19.61
CA GLU A 169 26.61 -12.80 -19.96
C GLU A 169 27.44 -11.54 -19.74
N GLY A 170 28.64 -11.73 -19.22
CA GLY A 170 29.56 -10.66 -18.87
C GLY A 170 29.27 -10.02 -17.51
N ASP A 171 29.87 -8.87 -17.28
CA ASP A 171 29.75 -8.10 -16.03
C ASP A 171 29.46 -6.63 -16.34
N GLN A 172 28.50 -6.04 -15.63
CA GLN A 172 28.14 -4.65 -15.71
C GLN A 172 28.08 -4.04 -14.30
N LEU A 173 28.73 -2.89 -14.13
CA LEU A 173 28.67 -2.05 -12.95
C LEU A 173 27.89 -0.78 -13.30
N SER A 174 26.95 -0.40 -12.42
CA SER A 174 26.19 0.84 -12.53
C SER A 174 26.31 1.63 -11.22
N VAL A 175 26.67 2.89 -11.30
CA VAL A 175 26.74 3.81 -10.16
C VAL A 175 25.84 5.00 -10.46
N ARG A 176 24.89 5.29 -9.57
CA ARG A 176 23.97 6.42 -9.68
C ARG A 176 24.01 7.26 -8.42
N ALA A 177 24.13 8.57 -8.57
CA ALA A 177 24.06 9.52 -7.46
C ALA A 177 23.15 10.68 -7.85
N GLY A 178 22.39 11.20 -6.89
CA GLY A 178 21.46 12.29 -7.15
C GLY A 178 20.95 12.96 -5.88
N ALA A 179 20.26 14.07 -6.09
CA ALA A 179 19.71 14.90 -5.03
C ALA A 179 18.41 15.57 -5.47
N THR A 180 17.62 16.05 -4.51
CA THR A 180 16.48 16.93 -4.79
C THR A 180 16.93 18.37 -4.94
N THR A 181 16.29 19.14 -5.81
CA THR A 181 16.62 20.58 -5.97
C THR A 181 16.09 21.44 -4.81
N ARG A 182 15.33 20.83 -3.88
CA ARG A 182 14.72 21.48 -2.71
C ARG A 182 15.38 21.10 -1.39
N GLY A 183 16.45 20.29 -1.43
CA GLY A 183 17.18 19.79 -0.27
C GLY A 183 16.58 18.51 0.31
N GLY A 184 17.44 17.73 0.97
CA GLY A 184 17.16 16.40 1.50
C GLY A 184 17.00 15.33 0.42
N GLY A 185 17.03 14.08 0.82
CA GLY A 185 16.82 12.95 -0.06
C GLY A 185 17.98 12.62 -0.99
N ASP A 186 19.21 13.01 -0.62
CA ASP A 186 20.40 12.63 -1.37
C ASP A 186 20.47 11.12 -1.50
N THR A 187 20.75 10.63 -2.71
CA THR A 187 20.64 9.21 -3.03
C THR A 187 21.88 8.73 -3.74
N GLY A 188 22.43 7.61 -3.28
CA GLY A 188 23.51 6.86 -3.92
C GLY A 188 23.09 5.42 -4.17
N ARG A 189 23.33 4.89 -5.38
CA ARG A 189 23.04 3.49 -5.73
C ARG A 189 24.21 2.87 -6.49
N LEU A 190 24.61 1.69 -6.06
CA LEU A 190 25.58 0.83 -6.70
C LEU A 190 24.90 -0.46 -7.13
N GLN A 191 25.04 -0.87 -8.36
CA GLN A 191 24.54 -2.12 -8.90
C GLN A 191 25.66 -2.87 -9.63
N TRP A 192 25.78 -4.16 -9.38
CA TRP A 192 26.66 -5.04 -10.14
C TRP A 192 25.87 -6.23 -10.61
N VAL A 193 25.78 -6.42 -11.91
CA VAL A 193 25.10 -7.55 -12.54
C VAL A 193 26.10 -8.29 -13.38
N GLY A 194 26.11 -9.61 -13.26
CA GLY A 194 27.01 -10.44 -14.05
C GLY A 194 26.47 -11.84 -14.29
N GLY A 195 27.15 -12.55 -15.18
CA GLY A 195 26.82 -13.92 -15.48
C GLY A 195 27.90 -14.61 -16.27
N LYS A 196 27.95 -15.93 -16.11
CA LYS A 196 28.89 -16.83 -16.79
C LYS A 196 28.18 -18.10 -17.18
N THR A 197 28.53 -18.60 -18.36
CA THR A 197 28.01 -19.85 -18.92
C THR A 197 29.17 -20.78 -19.20
N GLY A 198 29.07 -22.05 -18.76
CA GLY A 198 29.97 -23.14 -19.12
C GLY A 198 29.26 -24.16 -20.00
N ASP A 199 29.88 -25.32 -20.24
CA ASP A 199 29.34 -26.33 -21.18
C ASP A 199 27.98 -26.90 -20.72
N ASN A 200 27.78 -27.04 -19.39
CA ASN A 200 26.58 -27.64 -18.80
C ASN A 200 26.06 -26.88 -17.59
N TRP A 201 26.49 -25.63 -17.38
CA TRP A 201 25.99 -24.78 -16.28
C TRP A 201 25.96 -23.34 -16.68
N SER A 202 25.06 -22.57 -16.02
CA SER A 202 25.06 -21.12 -16.06
C SER A 202 24.93 -20.54 -14.65
N LEU A 203 25.46 -19.35 -14.46
CA LEU A 203 25.31 -18.56 -13.23
C LEU A 203 25.05 -17.11 -13.59
N THR A 204 23.96 -16.56 -13.07
CA THR A 204 23.63 -15.13 -13.10
C THR A 204 23.62 -14.59 -11.68
N TYR A 205 24.18 -13.40 -11.46
CA TYR A 205 24.21 -12.75 -10.17
C TYR A 205 23.94 -11.25 -10.30
N ALA A 206 23.34 -10.68 -9.25
CA ALA A 206 23.19 -9.25 -9.10
C ALA A 206 23.38 -8.85 -7.64
N PHE A 207 24.09 -7.73 -7.43
CA PHE A 207 24.25 -7.08 -6.13
C PHE A 207 23.80 -5.65 -6.25
N GLU A 208 23.07 -5.15 -5.26
CA GLU A 208 22.63 -3.77 -5.21
C GLU A 208 22.84 -3.22 -3.80
N ALA A 209 23.33 -1.98 -3.73
CA ALA A 209 23.36 -1.18 -2.51
C ALA A 209 22.74 0.19 -2.80
N LEU A 210 21.77 0.58 -2.00
CA LEU A 210 21.09 1.87 -2.07
C LEU A 210 21.22 2.56 -0.72
N GLU A 211 21.63 3.82 -0.74
CA GLU A 211 21.58 4.73 0.40
C GLU A 211 20.80 5.98 -0.01
N ARG A 212 19.80 6.34 0.80
CA ARG A 212 18.97 7.52 0.57
C ARG A 212 18.73 8.24 1.90
N GLU A 213 18.93 9.53 1.91
CA GLU A 213 18.60 10.39 3.04
C GLU A 213 17.10 10.65 3.15
N GLU A 214 16.63 10.92 4.35
CA GLU A 214 15.24 11.31 4.60
C GLU A 214 14.96 12.73 4.09
N ILE A 215 13.68 13.02 3.89
CA ILE A 215 13.18 14.37 3.63
C ILE A 215 12.19 14.74 4.73
N PHE A 216 12.46 15.83 5.43
CA PHE A 216 11.55 16.38 6.43
C PHE A 216 10.59 17.42 5.81
N ALA A 217 9.44 17.58 6.41
CA ALA A 217 8.50 18.64 6.05
C ALA A 217 9.12 20.04 6.19
N SER A 218 10.04 20.24 7.16
CA SER A 218 10.82 21.48 7.32
C SER A 218 11.63 21.89 6.08
N GLN A 219 11.92 20.97 5.17
CA GLN A 219 12.62 21.22 3.90
C GLN A 219 11.66 21.60 2.76
N ARG A 220 10.38 21.78 3.05
CA ARG A 220 9.32 22.11 2.07
C ARG A 220 8.48 23.27 2.57
N SER A 221 8.82 24.47 2.15
CA SER A 221 8.21 25.74 2.58
C SER A 221 6.70 25.89 2.34
N PHE A 222 6.05 24.88 1.77
CA PHE A 222 4.61 24.84 1.55
C PHE A 222 3.89 23.88 2.51
N MET A 223 4.60 23.30 3.47
CA MET A 223 4.07 22.36 4.45
C MET A 223 4.91 22.29 5.74
N ASP A 224 5.76 23.26 5.99
CA ASP A 224 6.64 23.28 7.17
C ASP A 224 5.97 23.84 8.42
N SER A 225 4.77 24.45 8.29
CA SER A 225 4.08 25.08 9.40
C SER A 225 2.56 25.16 9.17
N PHE A 226 1.81 25.46 10.22
CA PHE A 226 0.38 25.78 10.11
C PHE A 226 0.11 27.09 9.35
N TYR A 227 1.14 27.92 9.12
CA TYR A 227 1.02 29.10 8.27
C TYR A 227 0.86 28.76 6.79
N ASP A 228 1.11 27.53 6.39
CA ASP A 228 0.94 27.03 5.02
C ASP A 228 -0.46 26.49 4.75
N GLU A 229 -1.33 26.48 5.76
CA GLU A 229 -2.72 25.99 5.64
C GLU A 229 -3.45 26.74 4.52
N PRO A 230 -3.99 26.03 3.51
CA PRO A 230 -4.67 26.67 2.40
C PRO A 230 -5.94 27.43 2.83
N GLY A 231 -6.21 28.55 2.16
CA GLY A 231 -7.45 29.30 2.38
C GLY A 231 -7.47 30.12 3.67
N ARG A 232 -6.37 30.16 4.45
CA ARG A 232 -6.29 30.94 5.69
C ARG A 232 -5.30 32.09 5.60
N SER A 233 -5.59 33.16 6.37
CA SER A 233 -4.62 34.20 6.59
C SER A 233 -3.62 33.80 7.67
N ARG A 234 -2.44 34.41 7.67
CA ARG A 234 -1.41 34.14 8.66
C ARG A 234 -1.83 34.43 10.11
N ASP A 235 -2.75 35.37 10.28
CA ASP A 235 -3.28 35.77 11.59
C ASP A 235 -4.47 34.88 12.02
N ASP A 236 -4.92 33.97 11.19
CA ASP A 236 -6.13 33.14 11.39
C ASP A 236 -5.84 31.64 11.26
N ILE A 237 -4.64 31.21 11.61
CA ILE A 237 -4.24 29.78 11.63
C ILE A 237 -4.83 29.10 12.87
N ASN A 238 -4.90 27.75 12.80
CA ASN A 238 -5.28 26.90 13.93
C ASN A 238 -4.07 26.04 14.36
N PRO A 239 -3.08 26.60 15.08
CA PRO A 239 -1.89 25.86 15.48
C PRO A 239 -2.25 24.77 16.48
N THR A 240 -1.51 23.67 16.48
CA THR A 240 -1.62 22.65 17.52
C THR A 240 -1.33 23.28 18.88
N GLU A 241 -2.21 23.06 19.85
CA GLU A 241 -2.01 23.58 21.21
C GLU A 241 -0.82 22.89 21.88
N GLY A 242 0.23 23.65 22.21
CA GLY A 242 1.42 23.16 22.87
C GLY A 242 1.13 22.77 24.32
N LEU A 243 0.23 23.51 24.96
CA LEU A 243 -0.34 23.17 26.26
C LEU A 243 -1.80 23.62 26.35
N LEU A 244 -2.60 22.82 27.02
CA LEU A 244 -4.03 23.04 27.20
C LEU A 244 -4.41 22.53 28.59
N LEU A 245 -4.99 23.38 29.42
CA LEU A 245 -5.72 23.01 30.61
C LEU A 245 -7.17 23.42 30.40
N PHE A 246 -8.00 22.48 30.01
CA PHE A 246 -9.38 22.74 29.59
C PHE A 246 -10.35 22.47 30.72
N ASP A 247 -11.19 23.49 31.06
CA ASP A 247 -12.28 23.36 32.02
C ASP A 247 -13.52 22.76 31.32
N GLY A 248 -13.90 21.56 31.74
CA GLY A 248 -15.04 20.83 31.15
C GLY A 248 -16.39 21.47 31.38
N PHE A 249 -16.61 22.19 32.47
CA PHE A 249 -17.88 22.84 32.77
C PHE A 249 -18.05 24.19 32.07
N ASN A 250 -17.00 25.02 32.09
CA ASN A 250 -17.05 26.35 31.49
C ASN A 250 -16.60 26.37 30.02
N SER A 251 -16.19 25.24 29.48
CA SER A 251 -15.66 25.11 28.10
C SER A 251 -14.58 26.17 27.80
N SER A 252 -13.70 26.43 28.78
CA SER A 252 -12.69 27.47 28.73
C SER A 252 -11.29 26.95 29.03
N ARG A 253 -10.27 27.74 28.65
CA ARG A 253 -8.88 27.42 28.94
C ARG A 253 -8.44 28.11 30.20
N ILE A 254 -7.76 27.41 31.09
CA ILE A 254 -7.27 27.93 32.35
C ILE A 254 -5.78 28.27 32.24
N PHE A 255 -5.43 29.50 32.55
CA PHE A 255 -4.06 30.02 32.62
C PHE A 255 -3.88 30.75 33.94
N PRO A 256 -3.35 30.15 35.00
CA PRO A 256 -3.27 30.76 36.33
C PRO A 256 -2.60 32.13 36.35
N ASP A 257 -1.53 32.30 35.55
CA ASP A 257 -0.78 33.59 35.44
C ASP A 257 -1.19 34.44 34.23
N GLY A 258 -2.30 34.10 33.56
CA GLY A 258 -2.70 34.65 32.27
C GLY A 258 -2.04 33.98 31.06
N ALA A 259 -2.76 33.93 29.95
CA ALA A 259 -2.35 33.19 28.76
C ALA A 259 -1.05 33.71 28.15
N GLN A 260 -0.91 35.04 28.00
CA GLN A 260 0.30 35.63 27.42
C GLN A 260 1.56 35.28 28.24
N ALA A 261 1.51 35.49 29.57
CA ALA A 261 2.66 35.22 30.46
C ALA A 261 3.02 33.74 30.48
N THR A 262 2.04 32.83 30.40
CA THR A 262 2.23 31.41 30.28
C THR A 262 2.92 31.03 28.97
N CYS A 263 2.42 31.50 27.82
CA CYS A 263 3.00 31.20 26.52
C CYS A 263 4.41 31.79 26.37
N ASP A 264 4.70 32.94 26.97
CA ASP A 264 6.02 33.57 26.91
C ASP A 264 7.13 32.71 27.54
N ARG A 265 6.80 31.82 28.51
CA ARG A 265 7.75 30.83 29.07
C ARG A 265 8.22 29.79 28.04
N PHE A 266 7.37 29.51 27.04
CA PHE A 266 7.64 28.52 25.99
C PHE A 266 8.13 29.11 24.66
N LYS A 267 8.36 30.44 24.62
CA LYS A 267 8.72 31.12 23.39
C LYS A 267 10.02 30.59 22.76
N ASP A 268 11.03 30.29 23.61
CA ASP A 268 12.29 29.72 23.16
C ASP A 268 12.17 28.25 22.75
N PHE A 269 10.98 27.66 22.96
CA PHE A 269 10.58 26.30 22.58
C PHE A 269 9.55 26.30 21.45
N GLU A 270 9.44 27.39 20.68
CA GLU A 270 8.59 27.53 19.48
C GLU A 270 7.07 27.48 19.73
N VAL A 271 6.63 27.65 20.99
CA VAL A 271 5.21 27.77 21.35
C VAL A 271 4.89 29.24 21.63
N TYR A 272 3.88 29.77 20.96
CA TYR A 272 3.57 31.19 20.96
C TYR A 272 2.15 31.43 21.40
N PHE A 273 1.91 32.68 21.87
CA PHE A 273 0.58 33.14 22.21
C PHE A 273 -0.23 33.48 20.96
N PHE A 274 -1.48 32.99 20.91
CA PHE A 274 -2.48 33.28 19.90
C PHE A 274 -3.77 33.77 20.58
N GLU A 275 -4.33 34.87 20.08
CA GLU A 275 -5.66 35.38 20.47
C GLU A 275 -6.76 34.54 19.75
N THR A 276 -8.02 34.87 20.03
CA THR A 276 -9.19 34.33 19.33
C THR A 276 -9.09 34.59 17.82
N SER A 277 -9.38 33.55 17.02
CA SER A 277 -9.47 33.67 15.57
C SER A 277 -10.85 33.25 15.06
N SER A 278 -11.06 33.24 13.74
CA SER A 278 -12.32 32.78 13.13
C SER A 278 -12.57 31.27 13.32
N VAL A 279 -11.54 30.51 13.69
CA VAL A 279 -11.58 29.03 13.78
C VAL A 279 -11.56 28.52 15.22
N TYR A 280 -11.30 29.35 16.19
CA TYR A 280 -11.37 28.99 17.60
C TYR A 280 -11.65 30.21 18.50
N THR A 281 -12.19 29.93 19.66
CA THR A 281 -12.48 30.97 20.69
C THR A 281 -11.48 30.91 21.84
N GLY A 282 -11.10 32.06 22.36
CA GLY A 282 -10.23 32.22 23.51
C GLY A 282 -8.73 32.09 23.22
N PRO A 283 -7.90 32.59 24.14
CA PRO A 283 -6.46 32.59 23.99
C PRO A 283 -5.88 31.15 24.07
N ARG A 284 -4.75 30.92 23.41
CA ARG A 284 -4.02 29.64 23.45
C ARG A 284 -2.52 29.81 23.29
N CYS A 285 -1.77 28.83 23.78
CA CYS A 285 -0.36 28.63 23.49
C CYS A 285 -0.21 27.61 22.35
N GLY A 286 0.06 28.06 21.13
CA GLY A 286 0.11 27.27 19.94
C GLY A 286 1.52 26.95 19.49
N TYR A 287 1.72 25.75 18.91
CA TYR A 287 2.94 25.32 18.26
C TYR A 287 2.72 25.28 16.73
N PRO A 288 3.02 26.37 16.00
CA PRO A 288 2.80 26.41 14.55
C PRO A 288 3.77 25.54 13.76
N GLY A 289 4.95 25.24 14.29
CA GLY A 289 5.99 24.42 13.67
C GLY A 289 5.78 22.90 13.77
N TYR A 290 4.68 22.44 14.35
CA TYR A 290 4.39 21.00 14.48
C TYR A 290 4.53 20.22 13.15
N PRO A 291 4.05 20.71 11.98
CA PRO A 291 4.22 20.04 10.71
C PRO A 291 5.68 19.75 10.32
N ALA A 292 6.58 20.69 10.65
CA ALA A 292 8.01 20.60 10.31
C ALA A 292 8.71 19.35 10.88
N THR A 293 8.18 18.78 11.95
CA THR A 293 8.78 17.63 12.67
C THR A 293 8.57 16.29 11.99
N GLN A 294 7.76 16.23 10.93
CA GLN A 294 7.41 14.99 10.25
C GLN A 294 8.32 14.70 9.05
N SER A 295 8.65 13.42 8.83
CA SER A 295 9.27 12.99 7.58
C SER A 295 8.21 12.90 6.49
N ILE A 296 8.57 13.31 5.26
CA ILE A 296 7.76 13.13 4.06
C ILE A 296 8.33 12.07 3.11
N ARG A 297 9.56 11.64 3.38
CA ARG A 297 10.24 10.52 2.73
C ARG A 297 11.22 9.92 3.74
N ASN A 298 11.16 8.60 3.90
CA ASN A 298 12.04 7.91 4.83
C ASN A 298 13.49 7.89 4.34
N SER A 299 14.46 7.83 5.25
CA SER A 299 15.79 7.34 4.87
C SER A 299 15.69 5.86 4.49
N ASP A 300 16.56 5.40 3.59
CA ASP A 300 16.60 4.00 3.18
C ASP A 300 18.05 3.56 2.94
N SER A 301 18.48 2.54 3.68
CA SER A 301 19.74 1.83 3.48
C SER A 301 19.41 0.39 3.12
N ASN A 302 19.56 0.03 1.86
CA ASN A 302 19.14 -1.25 1.30
C ASN A 302 20.32 -1.97 0.64
N GLN A 303 20.53 -3.23 0.96
CA GLN A 303 21.54 -4.08 0.38
C GLN A 303 20.90 -5.40 -0.04
N SER A 304 21.12 -5.79 -1.30
CA SER A 304 20.54 -7.02 -1.85
C SER A 304 21.55 -7.84 -2.63
N ALA A 305 21.34 -9.15 -2.64
CA ALA A 305 22.10 -10.13 -3.40
C ALA A 305 21.14 -11.11 -4.07
N TYR A 306 21.28 -11.28 -5.35
CA TYR A 306 20.55 -12.23 -6.17
C TYR A 306 21.51 -13.19 -6.86
N LEU A 307 21.19 -14.50 -6.85
CA LEU A 307 21.92 -15.55 -7.55
C LEU A 307 20.92 -16.48 -8.25
N TYR A 308 21.21 -16.86 -9.47
CA TYR A 308 20.47 -17.89 -10.21
C TYR A 308 21.46 -18.79 -10.94
N GLY A 309 21.34 -20.09 -10.72
CA GLY A 309 22.22 -21.08 -11.37
C GLY A 309 21.42 -22.20 -12.02
N THR A 310 21.94 -22.72 -13.13
CA THR A 310 21.43 -23.93 -13.80
C THR A 310 22.53 -24.94 -13.97
N TRP A 311 22.12 -26.23 -14.04
CA TRP A 311 22.98 -27.34 -14.34
C TRP A 311 22.24 -28.31 -15.25
N ASP A 312 22.79 -28.58 -16.45
CA ASP A 312 22.25 -29.50 -17.40
C ASP A 312 22.82 -30.89 -17.15
N PHE A 313 21.92 -31.86 -16.91
CA PHE A 313 22.27 -33.26 -16.72
C PHE A 313 22.20 -34.02 -18.03
N ASP A 314 22.97 -35.14 -18.12
CA ASP A 314 22.82 -36.06 -19.22
C ASP A 314 21.36 -36.57 -19.30
N GLY A 315 20.80 -36.61 -20.52
CA GLY A 315 19.41 -37.06 -20.74
C GLY A 315 18.35 -35.96 -20.79
N GLY A 316 18.75 -34.68 -20.84
CA GLY A 316 17.84 -33.55 -21.10
C GLY A 316 17.06 -33.04 -19.88
N MET A 317 17.52 -33.40 -18.69
CA MET A 317 17.03 -32.84 -17.44
C MET A 317 17.92 -31.67 -17.02
N GLN A 318 17.32 -30.61 -16.46
CA GLN A 318 18.03 -29.46 -15.92
C GLN A 318 17.67 -29.25 -14.45
N GLY A 319 18.68 -29.09 -13.61
CA GLY A 319 18.54 -28.55 -12.25
C GLY A 319 18.73 -27.06 -12.26
N TRP A 320 18.03 -26.35 -11.38
CA TRP A 320 18.20 -24.92 -11.19
C TRP A 320 18.01 -24.53 -9.73
N ALA A 321 18.64 -23.42 -9.33
CA ALA A 321 18.45 -22.82 -8.02
C ALA A 321 18.47 -21.30 -8.11
N GLN A 322 17.66 -20.66 -7.27
CA GLN A 322 17.55 -19.21 -7.12
C GLN A 322 17.70 -18.82 -5.65
N PHE A 323 18.41 -17.75 -5.42
CA PHE A 323 18.55 -17.13 -4.10
C PHE A 323 18.42 -15.63 -4.25
N ASN A 324 17.56 -14.98 -3.43
CA ASN A 324 17.45 -13.56 -3.32
C ASN A 324 17.39 -13.18 -1.84
N TYR A 325 18.26 -12.27 -1.42
CA TYR A 325 18.31 -11.78 -0.05
C TYR A 325 18.43 -10.26 -0.05
N THR A 326 17.58 -9.62 0.75
CA THR A 326 17.61 -8.18 0.95
C THR A 326 17.62 -7.85 2.44
N ARG A 327 18.45 -6.88 2.81
CA ARG A 327 18.47 -6.26 4.13
C ARG A 327 18.26 -4.76 3.95
N ALA A 328 17.24 -4.21 4.60
CA ALA A 328 16.93 -2.79 4.57
C ALA A 328 16.85 -2.20 5.98
N LYS A 329 17.17 -0.91 6.09
CA LYS A 329 16.97 -0.10 7.29
C LYS A 329 16.39 1.24 6.86
N ALA A 330 15.22 1.60 7.41
CA ALA A 330 14.61 2.89 7.23
C ALA A 330 14.52 3.64 8.56
N GLN A 331 14.58 4.98 8.49
CA GLN A 331 14.35 5.86 9.63
C GLN A 331 13.38 6.97 9.19
N PHE A 332 12.49 7.32 10.10
CA PHE A 332 11.46 8.34 9.86
C PHE A 332 10.94 8.89 11.19
N THR A 333 10.25 10.03 11.13
CA THR A 333 9.51 10.58 12.26
C THR A 333 8.07 10.90 11.86
N SER A 334 7.13 10.55 12.74
CA SER A 334 5.69 10.85 12.56
C SER A 334 5.26 12.13 13.29
N GLY A 335 6.20 12.88 13.84
CA GLY A 335 5.95 14.09 14.60
C GLY A 335 6.40 13.98 16.06
N THR A 336 5.88 14.86 16.88
CA THR A 336 6.18 14.91 18.30
C THR A 336 5.22 14.04 19.12
N GLN A 337 5.57 13.76 20.36
CA GLN A 337 4.69 13.10 21.30
C GLN A 337 3.82 14.12 22.05
N PHE A 338 2.71 13.64 22.58
CA PHE A 338 1.83 14.43 23.45
C PHE A 338 1.43 13.62 24.68
N TRP A 339 0.96 14.33 25.69
CA TRP A 339 0.36 13.77 26.89
C TRP A 339 -1.00 14.44 27.13
N THR A 340 -1.98 13.69 27.57
CA THR A 340 -3.29 14.13 28.05
C THR A 340 -3.86 13.09 28.99
N THR A 341 -4.82 13.43 29.82
CA THR A 341 -5.61 12.44 30.57
C THR A 341 -6.69 11.83 29.67
N PRO A 342 -7.03 10.54 29.82
CA PRO A 342 -8.11 9.90 29.06
C PRO A 342 -9.45 10.63 29.25
N ASP A 343 -9.74 11.00 30.50
CA ASP A 343 -10.97 11.65 30.93
C ASP A 343 -10.67 12.95 31.64
N TYR A 344 -11.72 13.70 31.97
CA TYR A 344 -11.62 14.80 32.90
C TYR A 344 -11.16 14.29 34.26
N ILE A 345 -10.37 15.12 34.94
CA ILE A 345 -9.97 14.91 36.31
C ILE A 345 -10.41 16.07 37.16
N PHE A 346 -10.64 15.87 38.43
CA PHE A 346 -10.85 16.95 39.37
C PHE A 346 -9.51 17.43 39.95
N ALA A 347 -9.21 18.71 39.82
CA ALA A 347 -8.01 19.34 40.31
C ALA A 347 -8.36 20.42 41.35
N PRO A 348 -8.29 20.11 42.66
CA PRO A 348 -8.65 21.06 43.73
C PRO A 348 -7.72 22.27 43.80
N ASN A 349 -6.47 22.14 43.30
CA ASN A 349 -5.51 23.24 43.26
C ASN A 349 -5.58 24.10 41.98
N VAL A 350 -6.46 23.79 41.06
CA VAL A 350 -6.78 24.66 39.93
C VAL A 350 -7.97 25.54 40.29
N THR A 351 -7.70 26.73 40.78
CA THR A 351 -8.71 27.65 41.30
C THR A 351 -8.66 29.03 40.63
N SER A 352 -9.78 29.68 40.57
CA SER A 352 -9.93 31.11 40.20
C SER A 352 -11.04 31.77 41.05
N GLU A 353 -11.32 33.05 40.84
CA GLU A 353 -12.45 33.70 41.49
C GLU A 353 -13.79 33.03 41.12
N GLU A 354 -13.90 32.49 39.92
CA GLU A 354 -15.09 31.80 39.40
C GLU A 354 -15.17 30.32 39.84
N ILE A 355 -14.04 29.66 40.09
CA ILE A 355 -13.92 28.27 40.51
C ILE A 355 -13.07 28.13 41.78
N PRO A 356 -13.53 28.64 42.93
CA PRO A 356 -12.73 28.73 44.15
C PRO A 356 -12.44 27.37 44.82
N PHE A 357 -13.13 26.31 44.45
CA PHE A 357 -13.07 25.00 45.08
C PHE A 357 -12.37 23.91 44.20
N GLY A 358 -11.75 24.30 43.10
CA GLY A 358 -11.14 23.38 42.13
C GLY A 358 -11.95 23.25 40.85
N ALA A 359 -11.31 22.73 39.82
CA ALA A 359 -11.89 22.60 38.49
C ALA A 359 -11.88 21.13 38.01
N PHE A 360 -12.86 20.78 37.18
CA PHE A 360 -12.81 19.54 36.35
C PHE A 360 -12.10 19.87 35.03
N VAL A 361 -10.90 19.35 34.90
CA VAL A 361 -9.98 19.72 33.80
C VAL A 361 -9.52 18.55 33.00
N GLN A 362 -9.23 18.80 31.72
CA GLN A 362 -8.48 17.89 30.89
C GLN A 362 -7.15 18.57 30.49
N PRO A 363 -6.02 18.16 31.09
CA PRO A 363 -4.71 18.69 30.73
C PRO A 363 -4.18 18.03 29.48
N GLN A 364 -3.50 18.81 28.60
CA GLN A 364 -2.78 18.33 27.44
C GLN A 364 -1.44 19.06 27.28
N ARG A 365 -0.39 18.31 26.95
CA ARG A 365 0.94 18.85 26.61
C ARG A 365 1.46 18.21 25.34
N ILE A 366 2.01 19.02 24.43
CA ILE A 366 2.79 18.57 23.28
C ILE A 366 4.24 19.02 23.52
N PHE A 367 5.18 18.17 23.16
CA PHE A 367 6.61 18.41 23.38
C PHE A 367 7.28 18.77 22.06
N THR A 368 7.92 19.94 22.02
CA THR A 368 8.64 20.40 20.83
C THR A 368 10.02 19.73 20.70
N PRO A 369 10.65 19.75 19.51
CA PRO A 369 12.01 19.21 19.35
C PRO A 369 13.05 19.82 20.28
N SER A 370 12.87 21.08 20.68
CA SER A 370 13.73 21.76 21.66
C SER A 370 13.62 21.15 23.07
N GLU A 371 12.43 20.64 23.43
CA GLU A 371 12.20 19.94 24.71
C GLU A 371 12.66 18.47 24.65
N THR A 372 12.54 17.83 23.49
CA THR A 372 12.88 16.40 23.31
C THR A 372 14.36 16.18 22.97
N GLY A 373 15.12 17.23 22.69
CA GLY A 373 16.51 17.14 22.23
C GLY A 373 16.66 16.77 20.74
N GLY A 374 15.60 16.95 19.95
CA GLY A 374 15.55 16.69 18.50
C GLY A 374 14.33 15.87 18.08
N ASN A 375 14.26 15.52 16.82
CA ASN A 375 13.15 14.72 16.29
C ASN A 375 13.15 13.29 16.86
N LEU A 376 11.96 12.77 17.13
CA LEU A 376 11.74 11.42 17.67
C LEU A 376 11.72 10.40 16.53
N VAL A 377 12.84 9.69 16.33
CA VAL A 377 13.06 8.81 15.18
C VAL A 377 12.59 7.39 15.45
N THR A 378 11.72 6.89 14.60
CA THR A 378 11.37 5.48 14.48
C THR A 378 12.35 4.80 13.51
N THR A 379 12.83 3.63 13.86
CA THR A 379 13.71 2.81 13.01
C THR A 379 13.01 1.50 12.64
N SER A 380 12.96 1.19 11.35
CA SER A 380 12.54 -0.09 10.78
C SER A 380 13.75 -0.84 10.25
N LYS A 381 13.87 -2.12 10.58
CA LYS A 381 14.90 -3.03 10.06
C LYS A 381 14.22 -4.23 9.44
N GLU A 382 14.50 -4.47 8.19
CA GLU A 382 13.83 -5.46 7.36
C GLU A 382 14.82 -6.46 6.79
N LYS A 383 14.38 -7.71 6.66
CA LYS A 383 15.10 -8.77 5.94
C LYS A 383 14.09 -9.56 5.13
N SER A 384 14.35 -9.72 3.85
CA SER A 384 13.61 -10.64 3.00
C SER A 384 14.54 -11.70 2.41
N LEU A 385 14.05 -12.91 2.32
CA LEU A 385 14.75 -14.06 1.76
C LEU A 385 13.81 -14.81 0.83
N ASP A 386 14.22 -14.99 -0.43
CA ASP A 386 13.54 -15.87 -1.37
C ASP A 386 14.54 -16.91 -1.87
N PHE A 387 14.23 -18.17 -1.59
CA PHE A 387 14.99 -19.32 -2.07
C PHE A 387 14.08 -20.23 -2.88
N ALA A 388 14.56 -20.72 -4.01
CA ALA A 388 13.87 -21.74 -4.77
C ALA A 388 14.88 -22.67 -5.44
N ALA A 389 14.53 -23.95 -5.56
CA ALA A 389 15.30 -24.93 -6.34
C ALA A 389 14.34 -25.88 -7.02
N GLY A 390 14.72 -26.37 -8.18
CA GLY A 390 13.86 -27.26 -8.94
C GLY A 390 14.61 -28.10 -9.99
N LEU A 391 13.85 -29.03 -10.49
CA LEU A 391 14.23 -29.86 -11.62
C LEU A 391 13.20 -29.68 -12.73
N ARG A 392 13.65 -29.59 -13.96
CA ARG A 392 12.78 -29.53 -15.14
C ARG A 392 13.33 -30.38 -16.26
N GLY A 393 12.45 -30.83 -17.11
CA GLY A 393 12.81 -31.66 -18.24
C GLY A 393 11.63 -31.91 -19.16
N SER A 394 11.89 -32.67 -20.22
CA SER A 394 10.85 -33.09 -21.16
C SER A 394 10.86 -34.59 -21.37
N PHE A 395 9.71 -35.12 -21.76
CA PHE A 395 9.56 -36.53 -22.11
C PHE A 395 8.66 -36.73 -23.34
N ALA A 396 8.52 -37.99 -23.81
CA ALA A 396 7.76 -38.30 -25.01
C ALA A 396 8.23 -37.50 -26.23
N ASN A 397 9.56 -37.49 -26.47
CA ASN A 397 10.22 -36.76 -27.57
C ASN A 397 9.94 -35.23 -27.54
N GLY A 398 9.91 -34.62 -26.35
CA GLY A 398 9.69 -33.20 -26.19
C GLY A 398 8.22 -32.76 -26.27
N ARG A 399 7.26 -33.72 -26.27
CA ARG A 399 5.83 -33.44 -26.30
C ARG A 399 5.31 -32.86 -24.97
N PHE A 400 5.86 -33.33 -23.86
CA PHE A 400 5.50 -32.89 -22.54
C PHE A 400 6.72 -32.35 -21.81
N ASP A 401 6.55 -31.17 -21.21
CA ASP A 401 7.50 -30.54 -20.29
C ASP A 401 6.99 -30.67 -18.86
N TRP A 402 7.91 -30.83 -17.92
CA TRP A 402 7.60 -30.85 -16.49
C TRP A 402 8.57 -29.97 -15.72
N ASP A 403 8.08 -29.39 -14.63
CA ASP A 403 8.87 -28.60 -13.66
C ASP A 403 8.42 -28.97 -12.24
N ALA A 404 9.39 -29.36 -11.41
CA ALA A 404 9.17 -29.65 -9.99
C ALA A 404 9.99 -28.66 -9.17
N THR A 405 9.35 -27.88 -8.35
CA THR A 405 9.96 -26.76 -7.61
C THR A 405 9.65 -26.84 -6.13
N LEU A 406 10.66 -26.58 -5.29
CA LEU A 406 10.53 -26.27 -3.87
C LEU A 406 11.01 -24.84 -3.64
N SER A 407 10.23 -24.03 -2.89
CA SER A 407 10.62 -22.66 -2.59
C SER A 407 10.19 -22.22 -1.19
N ARG A 408 10.90 -21.21 -0.66
CA ARG A 408 10.59 -20.52 0.56
C ARG A 408 10.82 -19.03 0.37
N SER A 409 9.79 -18.22 0.67
CA SER A 409 9.90 -16.78 0.83
C SER A 409 9.65 -16.42 2.30
N GLU A 410 10.44 -15.51 2.85
CA GLU A 410 10.38 -15.11 4.25
C GLU A 410 10.63 -13.61 4.36
N TYR A 411 9.85 -12.94 5.20
CA TYR A 411 10.00 -11.52 5.53
C TYR A 411 10.03 -11.32 7.03
N LYS A 412 11.05 -10.60 7.52
CA LYS A 412 11.24 -10.26 8.94
C LYS A 412 11.35 -8.75 9.10
N LEU A 413 10.66 -8.24 10.11
CA LEU A 413 10.62 -6.84 10.47
C LEU A 413 10.91 -6.68 11.97
N ASP A 414 11.83 -5.78 12.29
CA ASP A 414 12.07 -5.27 13.64
C ASP A 414 11.85 -3.76 13.63
N THR A 415 10.89 -3.24 14.41
CA THR A 415 10.67 -1.81 14.60
C THR A 415 11.13 -1.36 15.97
N SER A 416 11.54 -0.11 16.07
CA SER A 416 11.99 0.50 17.32
C SER A 416 11.60 1.98 17.32
N GLN A 417 10.81 2.40 18.31
CA GLN A 417 10.29 3.76 18.43
C GLN A 417 10.34 4.28 19.88
N PRO A 418 10.64 5.58 20.10
CA PRO A 418 10.56 6.18 21.42
C PRO A 418 9.09 6.37 21.82
N ARG A 419 8.74 6.02 23.06
CA ARG A 419 7.41 6.21 23.64
C ARG A 419 7.51 6.54 25.12
N PHE A 420 6.52 7.25 25.63
CA PHE A 420 6.42 7.53 27.07
C PHE A 420 6.11 6.29 27.88
N LEU A 421 6.68 6.25 29.08
CA LEU A 421 6.25 5.39 30.19
C LEU A 421 5.05 6.05 30.86
N ALA A 422 3.93 5.33 30.99
CA ALA A 422 2.69 5.93 31.47
C ALA A 422 2.79 6.41 32.93
N ASN A 423 3.29 5.55 33.84
CA ASN A 423 3.37 5.90 35.25
C ASN A 423 4.33 7.07 35.51
N PRO A 424 5.61 7.05 35.07
CA PRO A 424 6.49 8.20 35.27
C PRO A 424 5.97 9.50 34.67
N LEU A 425 5.28 9.43 33.50
CA LEU A 425 4.71 10.62 32.86
C LEU A 425 3.53 11.17 33.63
N ASN A 426 2.62 10.32 34.09
CA ASN A 426 1.47 10.72 34.90
C ASN A 426 1.93 11.27 36.26
N ASP A 427 2.83 10.61 36.95
CA ASP A 427 3.40 11.08 38.22
C ASP A 427 4.11 12.44 38.07
N TYR A 428 4.70 12.68 36.90
CA TYR A 428 5.36 13.96 36.62
C TYR A 428 4.38 15.13 36.57
N PHE A 429 3.20 14.97 35.95
CA PHE A 429 2.24 16.05 35.73
C PHE A 429 1.06 16.03 36.70
N LEU A 430 0.48 14.85 37.00
CA LEU A 430 -0.71 14.74 37.85
C LEU A 430 -0.40 14.96 39.34
N GLY A 431 0.77 14.50 39.78
CA GLY A 431 1.07 14.51 41.22
C GLY A 431 0.34 13.41 41.98
N GLU A 432 0.03 13.67 43.27
CA GLU A 432 -0.60 12.66 44.13
C GLU A 432 -2.08 12.46 43.81
N SER A 433 -2.51 11.20 43.77
CA SER A 433 -3.95 10.87 43.64
C SER A 433 -4.66 11.12 44.96
N LEU A 434 -5.75 11.84 44.90
CA LEU A 434 -6.62 12.17 46.05
C LEU A 434 -7.86 11.29 46.13
N GLY A 435 -7.99 10.28 45.20
CA GLY A 435 -9.15 9.39 45.09
C GLY A 435 -10.28 10.02 44.27
N PRO A 436 -11.51 9.51 44.38
CA PRO A 436 -12.66 10.00 43.63
C PRO A 436 -12.99 11.47 43.97
N ASP A 437 -13.53 12.19 42.96
CA ASP A 437 -13.93 13.55 43.11
C ASP A 437 -15.05 13.73 44.17
N PRO A 438 -15.05 14.84 44.93
CA PRO A 438 -15.97 15.02 46.05
C PRO A 438 -17.40 15.37 45.63
N TYR A 439 -17.67 15.63 44.34
CA TYR A 439 -18.96 16.12 43.83
C TYR A 439 -19.82 15.05 43.19
N PHE A 440 -19.19 14.27 42.33
CA PHE A 440 -19.88 13.20 41.53
C PHE A 440 -19.38 11.83 41.91
N GLY A 441 -18.13 11.70 42.42
CA GLY A 441 -17.47 10.45 42.74
C GLY A 441 -17.13 9.61 41.48
N ALA A 442 -17.23 10.24 40.30
CA ALA A 442 -17.08 9.60 38.98
C ALA A 442 -15.72 9.88 38.32
N TYR A 443 -15.03 10.93 38.77
CA TYR A 443 -13.74 11.34 38.21
C TYR A 443 -12.63 11.16 39.23
N ASP A 444 -11.43 10.84 38.77
CA ASP A 444 -10.25 10.82 39.63
C ASP A 444 -9.82 12.24 40.00
N SER A 445 -9.37 12.43 41.24
CA SER A 445 -8.86 13.69 41.72
C SER A 445 -7.36 13.69 41.88
N PHE A 446 -6.69 14.75 41.45
CA PHE A 446 -5.23 14.90 41.54
C PHE A 446 -4.86 16.33 41.95
N GLU A 447 -3.81 16.45 42.75
CA GLU A 447 -3.13 17.72 42.96
C GLU A 447 -2.13 17.96 41.81
N LEU A 448 -2.58 18.60 40.73
CA LEU A 448 -1.80 18.84 39.52
C LEU A 448 -0.49 19.57 39.85
N ASN A 449 0.62 19.09 39.28
CA ASN A 449 1.89 19.80 39.37
C ASN A 449 1.93 20.94 38.33
N LEU A 450 1.24 22.05 38.68
CA LEU A 450 1.09 23.20 37.81
C LEU A 450 2.44 23.81 37.39
N ASP A 451 3.42 23.79 38.28
CA ASP A 451 4.75 24.31 37.95
C ASP A 451 5.42 23.50 36.84
N ARG A 452 5.35 22.17 36.87
CA ARG A 452 5.87 21.31 35.80
C ARG A 452 5.02 21.42 34.53
N PHE A 453 3.71 21.55 34.68
CA PHE A 453 2.80 21.63 33.55
C PHE A 453 2.99 22.92 32.74
N PHE A 454 3.15 24.07 33.41
CA PHE A 454 3.25 25.41 32.80
C PHE A 454 4.69 25.88 32.57
N ASN A 455 5.68 24.98 32.62
CA ASN A 455 7.06 25.28 32.27
C ASN A 455 7.61 24.25 31.26
N PRO A 456 8.58 24.64 30.42
CA PRO A 456 9.24 23.72 29.50
C PRO A 456 9.99 22.61 30.26
N ILE A 457 10.09 21.45 29.62
CA ILE A 457 10.88 20.32 30.10
C ILE A 457 12.24 20.29 29.39
N ASP A 458 13.30 19.95 30.09
CA ASP A 458 14.61 19.77 29.48
C ASP A 458 14.76 18.37 28.84
N PRO A 459 15.65 18.19 27.83
CA PRO A 459 15.83 16.91 27.13
C PRO A 459 16.19 15.73 28.02
N ALA A 460 16.92 15.93 29.13
CA ALA A 460 17.30 14.85 30.02
C ALA A 460 16.09 14.35 30.83
N THR A 461 15.28 15.28 31.31
CA THR A 461 14.01 14.96 31.99
C THR A 461 13.06 14.28 31.02
N PHE A 462 12.90 14.81 29.77
CA PHE A 462 12.09 14.15 28.74
C PHE A 462 12.56 12.71 28.47
N ALA A 463 13.86 12.49 28.34
CA ALA A 463 14.43 11.16 28.10
C ALA A 463 14.16 10.20 29.26
N SER A 464 14.10 10.69 30.52
CA SER A 464 13.79 9.87 31.68
C SER A 464 12.35 9.37 31.73
N LEU A 465 11.43 10.06 31.05
CA LEU A 465 10.02 9.70 30.92
C LEU A 465 9.75 8.80 29.72
N ASN A 466 10.76 8.54 28.87
CA ASN A 466 10.65 7.78 27.64
C ASN A 466 11.39 6.43 27.70
N THR A 467 10.93 5.52 26.85
CA THR A 467 11.56 4.22 26.63
C THR A 467 11.51 3.86 25.14
N MET A 468 12.30 2.87 24.72
CA MET A 468 12.20 2.31 23.37
C MET A 468 11.21 1.14 23.36
N VAL A 469 10.16 1.28 22.58
CA VAL A 469 9.21 0.20 22.25
C VAL A 469 9.76 -0.56 21.05
N ARG A 470 9.72 -1.90 21.11
CA ARG A 470 10.27 -2.75 20.05
C ARG A 470 9.27 -3.83 19.66
N ASP A 471 8.86 -3.80 18.41
CA ASP A 471 7.97 -4.80 17.83
C ASP A 471 8.74 -5.65 16.83
N ARG A 472 8.34 -6.93 16.74
CA ARG A 472 8.87 -7.88 15.77
C ARG A 472 7.73 -8.52 15.02
N ALA A 473 7.91 -8.70 13.72
CA ALA A 473 6.94 -9.40 12.91
C ALA A 473 7.65 -10.26 11.87
N GLU A 474 7.05 -11.42 11.56
CA GLU A 474 7.58 -12.37 10.58
C GLU A 474 6.43 -12.96 9.78
N SER A 475 6.64 -13.08 8.47
CA SER A 475 5.78 -13.85 7.57
C SER A 475 6.62 -14.79 6.73
N SER A 476 6.08 -15.92 6.35
CA SER A 476 6.75 -16.81 5.40
C SER A 476 5.77 -17.68 4.62
N VAL A 477 6.16 -18.06 3.41
CA VAL A 477 5.49 -19.06 2.60
C VAL A 477 6.52 -20.09 2.10
N THR A 478 6.27 -21.36 2.41
CA THR A 478 7.03 -22.51 1.86
C THR A 478 6.10 -23.28 0.94
N GLN A 479 6.52 -23.54 -0.28
CA GLN A 479 5.66 -24.21 -1.27
C GLN A 479 6.41 -25.22 -2.12
N ALA A 480 5.70 -26.28 -2.49
CA ALA A 480 6.13 -27.27 -3.44
C ALA A 480 5.15 -27.26 -4.62
N ASN A 481 5.67 -27.16 -5.83
CA ASN A 481 4.88 -27.09 -7.05
C ASN A 481 5.36 -28.15 -8.03
N PHE A 482 4.41 -28.76 -8.73
CA PHE A 482 4.68 -29.61 -9.90
C PHE A 482 3.80 -29.14 -11.05
N VAL A 483 4.41 -28.80 -12.17
CA VAL A 483 3.73 -28.37 -13.40
C VAL A 483 4.04 -29.36 -14.50
N LEU A 484 3.01 -29.81 -15.21
CA LEU A 484 3.11 -30.58 -16.43
C LEU A 484 2.44 -29.81 -17.55
N SER A 485 3.10 -29.59 -18.68
CA SER A 485 2.52 -28.90 -19.84
C SER A 485 2.92 -29.61 -21.14
N GLY A 486 2.08 -29.49 -22.17
CA GLY A 486 2.39 -30.10 -23.46
C GLY A 486 1.18 -30.17 -24.37
N ASP A 487 1.35 -30.88 -25.50
CA ASP A 487 0.32 -31.06 -26.52
C ASP A 487 -0.38 -32.41 -26.34
N LEU A 488 -1.71 -32.41 -26.06
CA LEU A 488 -2.48 -33.62 -25.78
C LEU A 488 -2.78 -34.45 -27.04
N PHE A 489 -3.41 -33.82 -28.02
CA PHE A 489 -3.77 -34.44 -29.30
C PHE A 489 -3.98 -33.36 -30.36
N GLU A 490 -3.92 -33.79 -31.63
CA GLU A 490 -4.11 -32.91 -32.77
C GLU A 490 -5.61 -32.80 -33.14
N LEU A 491 -6.08 -31.58 -33.36
CA LEU A 491 -7.32 -31.24 -34.04
C LEU A 491 -7.00 -30.76 -35.47
N PRO A 492 -8.00 -30.68 -36.39
CA PRO A 492 -7.75 -30.16 -37.74
C PRO A 492 -7.17 -28.73 -37.74
N ALA A 493 -7.34 -27.99 -36.67
CA ALA A 493 -6.88 -26.62 -36.51
C ALA A 493 -5.54 -26.48 -35.75
N GLY A 494 -4.99 -27.61 -35.25
CA GLY A 494 -3.72 -27.64 -34.50
C GLY A 494 -3.80 -28.47 -33.23
N ALA A 495 -2.70 -28.53 -32.47
CA ALA A 495 -2.61 -29.28 -31.24
C ALA A 495 -3.44 -28.65 -30.11
N VAL A 496 -4.12 -29.49 -29.33
CA VAL A 496 -4.72 -29.05 -28.05
C VAL A 496 -3.62 -29.01 -27.01
N GLY A 497 -3.24 -27.79 -26.61
CA GLY A 497 -2.29 -27.56 -25.52
C GLY A 497 -2.96 -27.78 -24.15
N MET A 498 -2.19 -28.35 -23.20
CA MET A 498 -2.64 -28.53 -21.83
C MET A 498 -1.57 -28.12 -20.83
N ALA A 499 -1.98 -27.69 -19.64
CA ALA A 499 -1.15 -27.66 -18.45
C ALA A 499 -1.93 -28.19 -17.24
N ALA A 500 -1.21 -28.87 -16.35
CA ALA A 500 -1.72 -29.30 -15.06
C ALA A 500 -0.75 -28.88 -13.97
N VAL A 501 -1.29 -28.46 -12.81
CA VAL A 501 -0.49 -28.02 -11.66
C VAL A 501 -0.97 -28.72 -10.38
N LEU A 502 0.01 -29.15 -9.59
CA LEU A 502 -0.18 -29.58 -8.19
C LEU A 502 0.63 -28.65 -7.31
N GLU A 503 0.01 -28.11 -6.28
CA GLU A 503 0.65 -27.20 -5.33
C GLU A 503 0.35 -27.62 -3.90
N GLY A 504 1.38 -27.53 -3.04
CA GLY A 504 1.25 -27.59 -1.60
C GLY A 504 2.01 -26.41 -1.02
N ALA A 505 1.38 -25.65 -0.13
CA ALA A 505 2.00 -24.47 0.49
C ALA A 505 1.69 -24.39 1.97
N LYS A 506 2.65 -23.94 2.76
CA LYS A 506 2.47 -23.60 4.17
C LYS A 506 2.85 -22.14 4.37
N GLN A 507 1.90 -21.32 4.82
CA GLN A 507 2.10 -19.94 5.23
C GLN A 507 2.23 -19.88 6.75
N LYS A 508 3.07 -18.96 7.23
CA LYS A 508 3.19 -18.63 8.66
C LYS A 508 3.14 -17.12 8.81
N TYR A 509 2.55 -16.71 9.92
CA TYR A 509 2.37 -15.32 10.30
C TYR A 509 2.61 -15.18 11.79
N GLU A 510 3.42 -14.19 12.19
CA GLU A 510 3.66 -13.83 13.59
C GLU A 510 3.89 -12.33 13.70
N VAL A 511 3.09 -11.65 14.52
CA VAL A 511 3.31 -10.27 14.98
C VAL A 511 3.45 -10.31 16.49
N LYS A 512 4.60 -9.90 16.97
CA LYS A 512 4.96 -9.90 18.38
C LYS A 512 5.31 -8.49 18.83
N PRO A 513 4.32 -7.73 19.31
CA PRO A 513 4.53 -6.40 19.86
C PRO A 513 5.32 -6.44 21.17
N ASP A 514 5.83 -5.28 21.59
CA ASP A 514 6.37 -5.10 22.93
C ASP A 514 5.28 -5.43 23.97
N ALA A 515 5.58 -6.32 24.90
CA ALA A 515 4.57 -6.79 25.85
C ALA A 515 3.91 -5.64 26.66
N ARG A 516 4.61 -4.53 26.83
CA ARG A 516 4.12 -3.34 27.55
C ARG A 516 3.02 -2.57 26.80
N THR A 517 2.79 -2.88 25.51
CA THR A 517 1.73 -2.29 24.68
C THR A 517 0.49 -3.17 24.60
N SER A 518 0.46 -4.32 25.29
CA SER A 518 -0.73 -5.15 25.36
C SER A 518 -1.83 -4.47 26.19
N PRO A 519 -3.09 -4.47 25.76
CA PRO A 519 -4.21 -3.94 26.56
C PRO A 519 -4.39 -4.69 27.89
N THR A 520 -3.84 -5.90 28.02
CA THR A 520 -3.90 -6.73 29.24
C THR A 520 -2.63 -6.63 30.10
N TYR A 521 -1.69 -5.73 29.75
CA TYR A 521 -0.46 -5.59 30.50
C TYR A 521 -0.69 -4.95 31.87
N THR A 522 -0.28 -5.63 32.91
CA THR A 522 -0.41 -5.20 34.32
C THR A 522 0.95 -5.00 35.00
N GLY A 523 2.03 -4.99 34.25
CA GLY A 523 3.40 -4.80 34.77
C GLY A 523 3.67 -3.34 35.18
N PRO A 524 4.87 -3.07 35.73
CA PRO A 524 5.19 -1.79 36.40
C PRO A 524 5.42 -0.62 35.42
N GLU A 525 5.68 -0.91 34.16
CA GLU A 525 6.09 0.10 33.15
C GLU A 525 5.19 0.05 31.91
N PRO A 526 3.87 0.32 32.01
CA PRO A 526 3.02 0.38 30.84
C PRO A 526 3.43 1.53 29.91
N ILE A 527 3.24 1.33 28.61
CA ILE A 527 3.47 2.38 27.62
C ILE A 527 2.26 3.29 27.58
N TYR A 528 2.51 4.61 27.55
CA TYR A 528 1.47 5.60 27.50
C TYR A 528 0.81 5.62 26.10
N ASN A 529 -0.51 5.56 26.08
CA ASN A 529 -1.37 5.76 24.92
C ASN A 529 -0.91 5.02 23.63
N LEU A 530 -0.43 3.79 23.80
CA LEU A 530 -0.06 2.91 22.70
C LEU A 530 -0.51 1.48 22.98
N THR A 531 -1.40 0.97 22.14
CA THR A 531 -1.73 -0.45 22.09
C THR A 531 -1.35 -1.00 20.72
N SER A 532 -0.76 -2.19 20.71
CA SER A 532 -0.31 -2.86 19.50
C SER A 532 -1.07 -4.16 19.29
N SER A 533 -1.34 -4.49 18.03
CA SER A 533 -1.97 -5.75 17.65
C SER A 533 -0.90 -6.85 17.53
N GLY A 534 -1.05 -7.90 18.30
CA GLY A 534 -0.31 -9.16 18.16
C GLY A 534 -1.08 -10.17 17.33
N GLY A 535 -0.47 -11.33 17.10
CA GLY A 535 -1.14 -12.47 16.48
C GLY A 535 -0.15 -13.44 15.87
N HIS A 536 -0.51 -14.70 15.85
CA HIS A 536 0.31 -15.75 15.23
C HIS A 536 -0.55 -16.92 14.75
N GLY A 537 -0.10 -17.53 13.66
CA GLY A 537 -0.76 -18.72 13.14
C GLY A 537 -0.10 -19.24 11.88
N ASP A 538 -0.61 -20.36 11.42
CA ASP A 538 -0.19 -20.96 10.17
C ASP A 538 -1.40 -21.51 9.39
N ARG A 539 -1.21 -21.58 8.07
CA ARG A 539 -2.19 -22.07 7.10
C ARG A 539 -1.51 -22.99 6.13
N THR A 540 -2.09 -24.15 5.89
CA THR A 540 -1.67 -25.05 4.83
C THR A 540 -2.66 -24.98 3.67
N ARG A 541 -2.15 -24.96 2.44
CA ARG A 541 -2.96 -24.96 1.22
C ARG A 541 -2.53 -26.08 0.30
N TYR A 542 -3.50 -26.77 -0.29
CA TYR A 542 -3.31 -27.72 -1.36
C TYR A 542 -4.13 -27.29 -2.56
N ALA A 543 -3.57 -27.42 -3.76
CA ALA A 543 -4.29 -27.03 -4.95
C ALA A 543 -4.02 -27.96 -6.12
N PHE A 544 -5.05 -28.13 -6.96
CA PHE A 544 -4.97 -28.81 -8.26
C PHE A 544 -5.62 -27.91 -9.31
N GLY A 545 -4.91 -27.69 -10.42
CA GLY A 545 -5.41 -26.90 -11.54
C GLY A 545 -5.13 -27.56 -12.88
N VAL A 546 -6.01 -27.29 -13.84
CA VAL A 546 -5.84 -27.71 -15.24
C VAL A 546 -6.17 -26.56 -16.17
N GLU A 547 -5.45 -26.48 -17.27
CA GLU A 547 -5.64 -25.49 -18.32
C GLU A 547 -5.61 -26.19 -19.69
N PHE A 548 -6.47 -25.77 -20.61
CA PHE A 548 -6.52 -26.24 -21.99
C PHE A 548 -6.54 -25.06 -22.96
N SER A 549 -5.74 -25.13 -24.01
CA SER A 549 -5.80 -24.23 -25.17
C SER A 549 -6.28 -25.03 -26.37
N VAL A 550 -7.49 -24.75 -26.83
CA VAL A 550 -8.19 -25.52 -27.87
C VAL A 550 -8.29 -24.70 -29.15
N PRO A 551 -7.53 -25.00 -30.20
CA PRO A 551 -7.70 -24.39 -31.51
C PRO A 551 -8.97 -24.95 -32.17
N ILE A 552 -10.04 -24.12 -32.24
CA ILE A 552 -11.33 -24.52 -32.85
C ILE A 552 -11.25 -24.40 -34.37
N THR A 553 -10.65 -23.30 -34.84
CA THR A 553 -10.30 -23.09 -36.24
C THR A 553 -8.88 -22.50 -36.30
N SER A 554 -8.29 -22.35 -37.48
CA SER A 554 -6.95 -21.77 -37.65
C SER A 554 -6.82 -20.34 -37.09
N ASN A 555 -7.93 -19.62 -36.92
CA ASN A 555 -7.97 -18.24 -36.48
C ASN A 555 -8.83 -18.03 -35.21
N PHE A 556 -9.36 -19.09 -34.59
CA PHE A 556 -10.17 -19.02 -33.39
C PHE A 556 -9.73 -20.08 -32.38
N LYS A 557 -9.36 -19.61 -31.15
CA LYS A 557 -8.92 -20.44 -30.02
C LYS A 557 -9.83 -20.21 -28.82
N ALA A 558 -10.05 -21.25 -28.04
CA ALA A 558 -10.68 -21.18 -26.72
C ALA A 558 -9.67 -21.64 -25.67
N ASN A 559 -9.56 -20.88 -24.57
CA ASN A 559 -8.75 -21.20 -23.43
C ASN A 559 -9.67 -21.51 -22.24
N LEU A 560 -9.48 -22.64 -21.60
CA LEU A 560 -10.29 -23.12 -20.49
C LEU A 560 -9.39 -23.40 -19.31
N ALA A 561 -9.71 -22.92 -18.13
CA ALA A 561 -8.99 -23.26 -16.91
C ALA A 561 -9.96 -23.59 -15.79
N GLY A 562 -9.57 -24.53 -14.95
CA GLY A 562 -10.28 -24.89 -13.73
C GLY A 562 -9.31 -25.22 -12.62
N ARG A 563 -9.63 -24.80 -11.40
CA ARG A 563 -8.78 -24.99 -10.24
C ARG A 563 -9.61 -25.21 -8.98
N TYR A 564 -9.11 -26.06 -8.11
CA TYR A 564 -9.61 -26.26 -6.75
C TYR A 564 -8.48 -26.03 -5.75
N ASP A 565 -8.72 -25.18 -4.76
CA ASP A 565 -7.84 -24.91 -3.61
C ASP A 565 -8.54 -25.40 -2.34
N LYS A 566 -7.80 -26.11 -1.47
CA LYS A 566 -8.22 -26.52 -0.14
C LYS A 566 -7.31 -25.90 0.89
N PHE A 567 -7.90 -25.36 1.96
CA PHE A 567 -7.19 -24.76 3.07
C PHE A 567 -7.32 -25.62 4.33
N ASP A 568 -6.34 -25.52 5.20
CA ASP A 568 -6.28 -26.18 6.50
C ASP A 568 -5.66 -25.17 7.49
N ASP A 569 -6.51 -24.52 8.24
CA ASP A 569 -6.22 -23.60 9.34
C ASP A 569 -7.41 -23.56 10.32
N ILE A 570 -7.45 -22.57 11.22
CA ILE A 570 -8.55 -22.42 12.19
C ILE A 570 -9.82 -21.81 11.60
N SER A 571 -9.80 -21.34 10.34
CA SER A 571 -10.97 -20.74 9.70
C SER A 571 -11.95 -21.80 9.18
N GLU A 572 -13.16 -21.35 8.82
CA GLU A 572 -14.20 -22.23 8.26
C GLU A 572 -14.06 -22.44 6.75
N ILE A 573 -12.93 -22.07 6.12
CA ILE A 573 -12.73 -22.23 4.69
C ILE A 573 -12.39 -23.67 4.34
N ASP A 574 -13.34 -24.44 3.86
CA ASP A 574 -13.10 -25.80 3.37
C ASP A 574 -12.35 -25.84 2.03
N GLY A 575 -12.68 -24.95 1.12
CA GLY A 575 -12.05 -24.88 -0.19
C GLY A 575 -12.81 -24.00 -1.19
N ALA A 576 -12.14 -23.67 -2.29
CA ALA A 576 -12.70 -22.82 -3.34
C ALA A 576 -12.44 -23.44 -4.73
N SER A 577 -13.47 -23.41 -5.57
CA SER A 577 -13.36 -23.79 -6.98
C SER A 577 -13.46 -22.56 -7.85
N THR A 578 -12.53 -22.41 -8.77
CA THR A 578 -12.50 -21.31 -9.73
C THR A 578 -12.35 -21.82 -11.16
N TRP A 579 -12.89 -21.05 -12.11
CA TRP A 579 -12.81 -21.38 -13.52
C TRP A 579 -12.66 -20.13 -14.38
N GLN A 580 -12.12 -20.32 -15.58
CA GLN A 580 -11.94 -19.25 -16.55
C GLN A 580 -12.24 -19.79 -17.96
N VAL A 581 -12.87 -18.97 -18.76
CA VAL A 581 -13.05 -19.16 -20.20
C VAL A 581 -12.49 -17.94 -20.91
N GLY A 582 -11.59 -18.16 -21.84
CA GLY A 582 -10.99 -17.15 -22.70
C GLY A 582 -11.21 -17.48 -24.17
N LEU A 583 -11.48 -16.47 -25.00
CA LEU A 583 -11.68 -16.58 -26.46
C LEU A 583 -10.72 -15.64 -27.17
N GLU A 584 -10.08 -16.16 -28.21
CA GLU A 584 -9.17 -15.41 -29.08
C GLU A 584 -9.62 -15.63 -30.53
N TRP A 585 -9.91 -14.55 -31.24
CA TRP A 585 -10.28 -14.59 -32.65
C TRP A 585 -9.46 -13.62 -33.48
N ARG A 586 -8.77 -14.14 -34.48
CA ARG A 586 -8.02 -13.35 -35.45
C ARG A 586 -8.73 -13.37 -36.81
N PRO A 587 -9.71 -12.48 -37.06
CA PRO A 587 -10.38 -12.41 -38.36
C PRO A 587 -9.40 -12.12 -39.50
N VAL A 588 -8.37 -11.37 -39.24
CA VAL A 588 -7.17 -11.14 -40.05
C VAL A 588 -5.92 -11.22 -39.17
N GLU A 589 -4.76 -11.49 -39.73
CA GLU A 589 -3.52 -11.69 -38.97
C GLU A 589 -3.17 -10.49 -38.06
N SER A 590 -3.45 -9.27 -38.52
CA SER A 590 -3.15 -8.02 -37.82
C SER A 590 -4.17 -7.65 -36.73
N LEU A 591 -5.29 -8.35 -36.58
CA LEU A 591 -6.34 -8.01 -35.62
C LEU A 591 -6.70 -9.20 -34.73
N LEU A 592 -6.42 -9.09 -33.45
CA LEU A 592 -6.89 -9.99 -32.42
C LEU A 592 -8.11 -9.39 -31.71
N LEU A 593 -9.22 -10.10 -31.70
CA LEU A 593 -10.34 -9.89 -30.80
C LEU A 593 -10.24 -10.86 -29.65
N ARG A 594 -10.39 -10.37 -28.41
CA ARG A 594 -10.25 -11.20 -27.20
C ARG A 594 -11.36 -10.96 -26.19
N ALA A 595 -11.73 -12.02 -25.49
CA ALA A 595 -12.67 -11.95 -24.38
C ALA A 595 -12.29 -12.97 -23.32
N SER A 596 -12.46 -12.62 -22.05
CA SER A 596 -12.34 -13.58 -20.97
C SER A 596 -13.38 -13.36 -19.89
N HIS A 597 -13.82 -14.46 -19.27
CA HIS A 597 -14.65 -14.44 -18.08
C HIS A 597 -14.07 -15.43 -17.07
N ALA A 598 -13.87 -14.95 -15.84
CA ALA A 598 -13.25 -15.75 -14.78
C ALA A 598 -13.97 -15.53 -13.45
N THR A 599 -14.01 -16.60 -12.65
CA THR A 599 -14.28 -16.50 -11.21
C THR A 599 -12.97 -16.36 -10.46
N SER A 600 -12.99 -15.65 -9.34
CA SER A 600 -11.86 -15.49 -8.44
C SER A 600 -12.32 -15.64 -6.99
N PHE A 601 -11.36 -15.87 -6.11
CA PHE A 601 -11.61 -15.89 -4.69
C PHE A 601 -10.38 -15.35 -3.94
N ARG A 602 -10.60 -14.96 -2.69
CA ARG A 602 -9.56 -14.62 -1.73
C ARG A 602 -9.87 -15.27 -0.40
N ALA A 603 -8.93 -16.04 0.13
CA ALA A 603 -9.01 -16.49 1.50
C ALA A 603 -8.77 -15.29 2.43
N PRO A 604 -9.46 -15.14 3.56
CA PRO A 604 -9.18 -14.08 4.52
C PRO A 604 -7.71 -14.05 4.90
N ASP A 605 -7.15 -12.86 5.05
CA ASP A 605 -5.75 -12.68 5.42
C ASP A 605 -5.46 -13.30 6.79
N MET A 606 -4.19 -13.66 6.99
CA MET A 606 -3.76 -14.26 8.25
C MET A 606 -4.05 -13.35 9.44
N HIS A 607 -3.91 -12.03 9.28
CA HIS A 607 -4.23 -11.10 10.36
C HIS A 607 -5.72 -11.06 10.70
N TYR A 608 -6.60 -11.13 9.71
CA TYR A 608 -8.04 -11.16 9.96
C TYR A 608 -8.48 -12.36 10.81
N ILE A 609 -7.75 -13.46 10.75
CA ILE A 609 -8.09 -14.70 11.48
C ILE A 609 -7.36 -14.78 12.82
N PHE A 610 -6.06 -14.46 12.85
CA PHE A 610 -5.17 -14.75 13.97
C PHE A 610 -4.83 -13.53 14.83
N ALA A 611 -5.37 -12.33 14.55
CA ALA A 611 -5.09 -11.15 15.37
C ALA A 611 -5.59 -11.35 16.80
N GLU A 612 -4.70 -11.09 17.75
CA GLU A 612 -5.04 -10.96 19.16
C GLU A 612 -5.78 -9.63 19.40
N GLU A 613 -6.45 -9.52 20.53
CA GLU A 613 -7.19 -8.30 20.87
C GLU A 613 -6.22 -7.10 20.99
N SER A 614 -6.56 -6.02 20.31
CA SER A 614 -5.82 -4.76 20.34
C SER A 614 -6.77 -3.59 20.48
N GLY A 615 -6.30 -2.48 21.07
CA GLY A 615 -7.06 -1.24 21.20
C GLY A 615 -6.73 -0.24 20.10
N PHE A 616 -7.69 0.60 19.77
CA PHE A 616 -7.52 1.73 18.85
C PHE A 616 -8.49 2.86 19.23
N PHE A 617 -8.15 4.10 18.83
CA PHE A 617 -9.07 5.21 18.91
C PHE A 617 -9.60 5.54 17.52
N THR A 618 -10.90 5.72 17.41
CA THR A 618 -11.54 6.10 16.14
C THR A 618 -12.69 7.07 16.38
N GLN A 619 -12.99 7.87 15.38
CA GLN A 619 -14.20 8.68 15.37
C GLN A 619 -15.38 7.81 14.96
N ILE A 620 -16.45 7.86 15.74
CA ILE A 620 -17.71 7.18 15.42
C ILE A 620 -18.81 8.19 15.13
N PHE A 621 -19.85 7.71 14.45
CA PHE A 621 -21.16 8.36 14.39
C PHE A 621 -22.11 7.63 15.33
N ASP A 622 -22.55 8.31 16.41
CA ASP A 622 -23.50 7.79 17.39
C ASP A 622 -24.94 7.91 16.87
N GLU A 623 -25.38 6.89 16.13
CA GLU A 623 -26.69 6.88 15.53
C GLU A 623 -27.82 6.79 16.57
N TYR A 624 -27.59 6.05 17.67
CA TYR A 624 -28.57 5.96 18.74
C TYR A 624 -28.90 7.35 19.30
N LYS A 625 -27.89 8.10 19.70
CA LYS A 625 -28.04 9.43 20.28
C LYS A 625 -28.69 10.40 19.30
N CYS A 626 -28.28 10.40 18.02
CA CYS A 626 -28.90 11.19 16.96
C CYS A 626 -30.41 10.92 16.84
N ARG A 627 -30.79 9.66 16.73
CA ARG A 627 -32.19 9.24 16.56
C ARG A 627 -33.02 9.38 17.84
N ARG A 628 -32.43 9.13 19.01
CA ARG A 628 -33.04 9.39 20.32
C ARG A 628 -33.46 10.85 20.45
N ASP A 629 -32.64 11.78 20.00
CA ASP A 629 -32.88 13.22 20.07
C ASP A 629 -33.87 13.71 18.98
N GLY A 630 -34.43 12.77 18.20
CA GLY A 630 -35.51 13.05 17.23
C GLY A 630 -35.04 13.43 15.82
N PHE A 631 -33.75 13.24 15.51
CA PHE A 631 -33.19 13.54 14.20
C PHE A 631 -33.13 12.31 13.28
N ASP A 632 -33.25 12.54 11.97
CA ASP A 632 -32.99 11.53 10.95
C ASP A 632 -31.64 11.82 10.28
N PRO A 633 -30.61 10.94 10.42
CA PRO A 633 -29.28 11.18 9.84
C PRO A 633 -29.29 11.18 8.30
N ARG A 634 -30.35 10.73 7.64
CA ARG A 634 -30.51 10.71 6.17
C ARG A 634 -30.91 12.04 5.58
N VAL A 635 -31.39 13.00 6.41
CA VAL A 635 -31.81 14.31 5.95
C VAL A 635 -30.59 15.14 5.56
N SER A 636 -30.64 15.85 4.44
CA SER A 636 -29.56 16.75 4.01
C SER A 636 -29.99 18.22 4.20
N PRO A 637 -29.17 19.07 4.86
CA PRO A 637 -27.93 18.72 5.56
C PRO A 637 -28.19 17.82 6.77
N ASN A 638 -27.25 16.91 7.06
CA ASN A 638 -27.38 15.98 8.18
C ASN A 638 -27.39 16.76 9.52
N PRO A 639 -28.50 16.70 10.28
CA PRO A 639 -28.61 17.43 11.55
C PRO A 639 -27.67 16.88 12.63
N CYS A 640 -27.17 15.66 12.45
CA CYS A 640 -26.26 15.00 13.38
C CYS A 640 -24.78 15.06 12.92
N ALA A 641 -24.39 16.01 12.08
CA ALA A 641 -23.00 16.16 11.64
C ALA A 641 -22.08 16.79 12.71
N GLY A 642 -22.66 17.31 13.81
CA GLY A 642 -21.91 17.96 14.89
C GLY A 642 -21.13 17.01 15.80
N ALA A 643 -20.28 17.58 16.65
CA ALA A 643 -19.45 16.86 17.62
C ALA A 643 -20.24 16.11 18.69
N ASP A 644 -21.49 16.48 18.94
CA ASP A 644 -22.39 15.80 19.89
C ASP A 644 -22.70 14.35 19.48
N TYR A 645 -22.60 14.07 18.18
CA TYR A 645 -22.90 12.76 17.58
C TYR A 645 -21.71 12.14 16.83
N ASN A 646 -20.62 12.92 16.64
CA ASN A 646 -19.40 12.43 15.98
C ASN A 646 -18.20 12.74 16.87
N TYR A 647 -17.78 11.76 17.63
CA TYR A 647 -16.72 11.92 18.62
C TYR A 647 -15.78 10.72 18.63
N GLN A 648 -14.60 10.90 19.23
CA GLN A 648 -13.60 9.87 19.33
C GLN A 648 -13.89 8.93 20.49
N VAL A 649 -13.82 7.62 20.25
CA VAL A 649 -14.02 6.58 21.28
C VAL A 649 -12.91 5.55 21.22
N PHE A 650 -12.72 4.84 22.32
CA PHE A 650 -11.86 3.68 22.39
C PHE A 650 -12.59 2.46 21.84
N GLY A 651 -11.95 1.74 20.92
CA GLY A 651 -12.42 0.46 20.42
C GLY A 651 -11.38 -0.62 20.61
N THR A 652 -11.84 -1.86 20.78
CA THR A 652 -10.97 -3.03 20.69
C THR A 652 -11.30 -3.83 19.43
N ARG A 653 -10.29 -4.48 18.86
CA ARG A 653 -10.41 -5.35 17.68
C ARG A 653 -9.65 -6.65 17.91
N ARG A 654 -10.24 -7.75 17.45
CA ARG A 654 -9.61 -9.07 17.37
C ARG A 654 -9.89 -9.72 16.03
N GLY A 655 -9.15 -10.79 15.70
CA GLY A 655 -9.45 -11.63 14.54
C GLY A 655 -10.71 -12.46 14.73
N ASP A 656 -11.28 -12.93 13.61
CA ASP A 656 -12.43 -13.85 13.62
C ASP A 656 -12.14 -15.09 12.75
N PRO A 657 -12.09 -16.28 13.34
CA PRO A 657 -11.92 -17.52 12.58
C PRO A 657 -13.16 -17.95 11.77
N ASN A 658 -14.34 -17.34 11.99
CA ASN A 658 -15.56 -17.70 11.26
C ASN A 658 -15.64 -17.01 9.89
N LEU A 659 -14.59 -16.37 9.44
CA LEU A 659 -14.54 -15.72 8.13
C LEU A 659 -14.55 -16.74 6.99
N GLU A 660 -15.36 -16.45 5.98
CA GLU A 660 -15.45 -17.20 4.73
C GLU A 660 -14.55 -16.59 3.63
N ALA A 661 -14.37 -17.31 2.52
CA ALA A 661 -13.67 -16.79 1.37
C ALA A 661 -14.45 -15.68 0.66
N GLU A 662 -13.77 -14.58 0.34
CA GLU A 662 -14.31 -13.55 -0.55
C GLU A 662 -14.39 -14.09 -1.98
N THR A 663 -15.45 -13.74 -2.72
CA THR A 663 -15.71 -14.28 -4.06
C THR A 663 -15.76 -13.17 -5.10
N GLY A 664 -15.19 -13.43 -6.28
CA GLY A 664 -15.13 -12.44 -7.34
C GLY A 664 -15.51 -12.98 -8.72
N LYS A 665 -15.93 -12.08 -9.60
CA LYS A 665 -16.15 -12.33 -11.03
C LYS A 665 -15.48 -11.22 -11.83
N SER A 666 -14.80 -11.61 -12.89
CA SER A 666 -14.13 -10.68 -13.78
C SER A 666 -14.50 -10.98 -15.23
N THR A 667 -14.78 -9.94 -16.00
CA THR A 667 -15.01 -10.03 -17.44
C THR A 667 -14.15 -9.00 -18.15
N THR A 668 -13.41 -9.42 -19.18
CA THR A 668 -12.67 -8.51 -20.06
C THR A 668 -13.05 -8.77 -21.50
N VAL A 669 -13.16 -7.70 -22.31
CA VAL A 669 -13.42 -7.76 -23.75
C VAL A 669 -12.59 -6.67 -24.42
N GLY A 670 -11.85 -7.03 -25.46
CA GLY A 670 -10.99 -6.06 -26.11
C GLY A 670 -10.46 -6.52 -27.47
N PHE A 671 -9.56 -5.70 -28.00
CA PHE A 671 -8.86 -6.02 -29.22
C PHE A 671 -7.41 -5.52 -29.19
N VAL A 672 -6.56 -6.15 -29.98
CA VAL A 672 -5.23 -5.68 -30.35
C VAL A 672 -5.16 -5.60 -31.86
N TRP A 673 -4.74 -4.45 -32.39
CA TRP A 673 -4.66 -4.21 -33.80
C TRP A 673 -3.29 -3.66 -34.21
N ASP A 674 -2.56 -4.45 -34.97
CA ASP A 674 -1.34 -4.04 -35.66
C ASP A 674 -1.73 -3.33 -36.94
N ILE A 675 -1.86 -1.98 -36.87
CA ILE A 675 -2.28 -1.13 -37.98
C ILE A 675 -1.23 -1.16 -39.10
N THR A 676 0.04 -1.15 -38.70
CA THR A 676 1.21 -1.37 -39.56
C THR A 676 2.23 -2.20 -38.77
N GLU A 677 3.32 -2.65 -39.39
CA GLU A 677 4.44 -3.31 -38.71
C GLU A 677 5.08 -2.44 -37.62
N GLN A 678 4.87 -1.14 -37.65
CA GLN A 678 5.48 -0.15 -36.75
C GLN A 678 4.47 0.41 -35.73
N MET A 679 3.16 0.17 -35.93
CA MET A 679 2.12 0.83 -35.12
C MET A 679 1.07 -0.16 -34.66
N SER A 680 0.87 -0.24 -33.36
CA SER A 680 -0.16 -1.05 -32.73
C SER A 680 -1.04 -0.25 -31.77
N VAL A 681 -2.29 -0.73 -31.63
CA VAL A 681 -3.29 -0.20 -30.69
C VAL A 681 -3.97 -1.36 -30.00
N SER A 682 -4.15 -1.26 -28.68
CA SER A 682 -5.03 -2.15 -27.94
C SER A 682 -6.07 -1.36 -27.14
N VAL A 683 -7.27 -1.92 -27.04
CA VAL A 683 -8.34 -1.39 -26.17
C VAL A 683 -9.04 -2.57 -25.50
N ASP A 684 -9.17 -2.48 -24.18
CA ASP A 684 -9.83 -3.50 -23.36
C ASP A 684 -10.81 -2.85 -22.39
N TYR A 685 -12.03 -3.35 -22.36
CA TYR A 685 -13.02 -3.09 -21.32
C TYR A 685 -12.87 -4.14 -20.23
N TYR A 686 -12.93 -3.74 -18.97
CA TYR A 686 -12.94 -4.63 -17.82
C TYR A 686 -14.13 -4.36 -16.90
N ASN A 687 -14.62 -5.41 -16.23
CA ASN A 687 -15.61 -5.35 -15.16
C ASN A 687 -15.29 -6.40 -14.11
N ILE A 688 -15.12 -5.97 -12.87
CA ILE A 688 -14.82 -6.83 -11.72
C ILE A 688 -15.86 -6.58 -10.64
N GLU A 689 -16.43 -7.63 -10.10
CA GLU A 689 -17.32 -7.62 -8.93
C GLU A 689 -16.72 -8.53 -7.86
N LEU A 690 -16.56 -8.01 -6.64
CA LEU A 690 -16.10 -8.72 -5.46
C LEU A 690 -17.19 -8.68 -4.41
N LYS A 691 -17.63 -9.85 -3.93
CA LYS A 691 -18.67 -10.05 -2.92
C LYS A 691 -18.06 -10.64 -1.67
N ASP A 692 -18.76 -10.46 -0.57
CA ASP A 692 -18.40 -11.02 0.73
C ASP A 692 -16.99 -10.56 1.16
N ALA A 693 -16.57 -9.37 0.67
CA ALA A 693 -15.30 -8.83 1.04
C ALA A 693 -15.26 -8.52 2.54
N VAL A 694 -14.12 -8.85 3.15
CA VAL A 694 -13.95 -8.69 4.59
C VAL A 694 -13.87 -7.21 4.95
N GLY A 695 -14.74 -6.79 5.86
CA GLY A 695 -14.80 -5.44 6.40
C GLY A 695 -14.98 -5.47 7.92
N ASP A 696 -14.86 -4.30 8.54
CA ASP A 696 -15.05 -4.15 9.98
C ASP A 696 -16.53 -4.04 10.33
N ILE A 697 -16.97 -4.67 11.42
CA ILE A 697 -18.38 -4.64 11.86
C ILE A 697 -18.85 -3.24 12.29
N SER A 698 -17.95 -2.29 12.52
CA SER A 698 -18.25 -1.00 13.18
C SER A 698 -19.39 -0.22 12.53
N GLY A 699 -19.45 -0.14 11.20
CA GLY A 699 -20.53 0.57 10.50
C GLY A 699 -21.91 -0.07 10.71
N LEU A 700 -21.98 -1.40 10.71
CA LEU A 700 -23.18 -2.17 10.99
C LEU A 700 -23.55 -2.16 12.48
N LEU A 701 -22.54 -2.15 13.35
CA LEU A 701 -22.68 -2.20 14.80
C LEU A 701 -23.54 -1.06 15.33
N PHE A 702 -23.14 0.18 15.11
CA PHE A 702 -23.84 1.36 15.67
C PHE A 702 -25.24 1.55 15.10
N ARG A 703 -25.47 1.12 13.86
CA ARG A 703 -26.79 1.12 13.25
C ARG A 703 -27.72 0.11 13.93
N ASN A 704 -27.29 -1.13 14.06
CA ASN A 704 -28.13 -2.20 14.66
C ASN A 704 -28.30 -1.98 16.18
N GLU A 705 -27.29 -1.50 16.86
CA GLU A 705 -27.43 -1.10 18.26
C GLU A 705 -28.49 -0.04 18.45
N ALA A 706 -28.48 1.01 17.61
CA ALA A 706 -29.51 2.05 17.63
C ALA A 706 -30.91 1.51 17.36
N ASP A 707 -31.05 0.62 16.36
CA ASP A 707 -32.33 -0.04 16.05
C ASP A 707 -32.85 -0.86 17.25
N CYS A 708 -31.94 -1.55 17.93
CA CYS A 708 -32.27 -2.37 19.10
C CYS A 708 -32.66 -1.53 20.32
N LEU A 709 -31.90 -0.47 20.63
CA LEU A 709 -32.19 0.39 21.78
C LEU A 709 -33.46 1.22 21.58
N LEU A 710 -33.77 1.61 20.36
CA LEU A 710 -34.98 2.37 20.02
C LEU A 710 -36.18 1.48 19.74
N GLY A 711 -36.02 0.16 19.60
CA GLY A 711 -37.08 -0.80 19.26
C GLY A 711 -37.64 -0.63 17.85
N GLN A 712 -36.95 0.06 16.97
CA GLN A 712 -37.36 0.31 15.57
C GLN A 712 -36.19 0.64 14.64
N THR A 713 -36.33 0.22 13.40
CA THR A 713 -35.37 0.58 12.34
C THR A 713 -35.46 2.05 11.93
N ARG A 714 -34.52 2.53 11.09
CA ARG A 714 -34.62 3.88 10.47
C ARG A 714 -35.92 4.12 9.72
N ASP A 715 -36.56 3.06 9.20
CA ASP A 715 -37.82 3.12 8.44
C ASP A 715 -39.05 2.88 9.31
N GLY A 716 -38.85 2.87 10.64
CA GLY A 716 -39.94 2.71 11.60
C GLY A 716 -40.50 1.26 11.70
N GLN A 717 -39.80 0.26 11.19
CA GLN A 717 -40.19 -1.14 11.38
C GLN A 717 -39.86 -1.56 12.82
N PRO A 718 -40.77 -2.26 13.52
CA PRO A 718 -40.52 -2.66 14.89
C PRO A 718 -39.36 -3.68 14.97
N VAL A 719 -38.51 -3.52 15.96
CA VAL A 719 -37.41 -4.41 16.33
C VAL A 719 -37.66 -4.91 17.76
N ASP A 720 -37.50 -6.23 17.98
CA ASP A 720 -37.54 -6.80 19.32
C ASP A 720 -36.22 -6.58 20.05
N PRO A 721 -36.15 -5.69 21.08
CA PRO A 721 -34.94 -5.45 21.83
C PRO A 721 -34.40 -6.68 22.58
N ASN A 722 -35.25 -7.69 22.81
CA ASN A 722 -34.87 -8.92 23.52
C ASN A 722 -34.43 -10.05 22.55
N SER A 723 -34.44 -9.81 21.26
CA SER A 723 -33.95 -10.79 20.27
C SER A 723 -32.46 -11.11 20.51
N SER A 724 -32.05 -12.31 20.11
CA SER A 724 -30.63 -12.69 20.19
C SER A 724 -29.70 -11.75 19.39
N THR A 725 -30.21 -11.23 18.27
CA THR A 725 -29.51 -10.23 17.44
C THR A 725 -29.29 -8.93 18.22
N CYS A 726 -30.31 -8.43 18.90
CA CYS A 726 -30.19 -7.22 19.71
C CYS A 726 -29.27 -7.40 20.93
N GLN A 727 -29.39 -8.55 21.60
CA GLN A 727 -28.47 -8.88 22.71
C GLN A 727 -27.01 -8.93 22.23
N PHE A 728 -26.78 -9.43 21.02
CA PHE A 728 -25.43 -9.46 20.43
C PHE A 728 -24.89 -8.04 20.17
N TYR A 729 -25.62 -7.18 19.45
CA TYR A 729 -25.12 -5.85 19.11
C TYR A 729 -24.98 -4.93 20.32
N THR A 730 -25.94 -4.94 21.23
CA THR A 730 -25.87 -4.12 22.47
C THR A 730 -24.77 -4.57 23.42
N ALA A 731 -24.40 -5.85 23.42
CA ALA A 731 -23.28 -6.36 24.22
C ALA A 731 -21.90 -5.93 23.70
N LEU A 732 -21.81 -5.44 22.46
CA LEU A 732 -20.56 -4.98 21.85
C LEU A 732 -20.27 -3.50 22.13
N VAL A 733 -21.23 -2.75 22.63
CA VAL A 733 -21.11 -1.30 22.90
C VAL A 733 -21.32 -1.03 24.40
N GLU A 734 -20.40 -0.30 24.97
CA GLU A 734 -20.49 0.16 26.35
C GLU A 734 -20.73 1.68 26.34
N ARG A 735 -21.78 2.11 27.08
CA ARG A 735 -22.20 3.49 27.13
C ARG A 735 -22.11 4.06 28.54
N ALA A 736 -21.78 5.34 28.63
CA ALA A 736 -21.86 6.09 29.88
C ALA A 736 -23.28 6.12 30.45
N GLY A 737 -23.39 6.30 31.75
CA GLY A 737 -24.69 6.48 32.38
C GLY A 737 -25.38 7.78 31.93
N SER A 738 -26.72 7.80 32.05
CA SER A 738 -27.50 8.99 31.73
C SER A 738 -27.28 10.13 32.77
N GLY A 739 -27.23 11.38 32.30
CA GLY A 739 -27.25 12.58 33.14
C GLY A 739 -25.89 13.09 33.61
N GLY A 740 -24.77 12.62 33.04
CA GLY A 740 -23.43 13.16 33.25
C GLY A 740 -22.94 14.03 32.09
N LEU A 741 -21.68 14.47 32.13
CA LEU A 741 -21.02 15.18 31.00
C LEU A 741 -21.03 14.37 29.70
N ALA A 742 -21.01 13.05 29.81
CA ALA A 742 -20.97 12.10 28.70
C ALA A 742 -22.34 11.46 28.39
N ASP A 743 -23.46 12.00 28.89
CA ASP A 743 -24.86 11.54 28.71
C ASP A 743 -25.11 10.47 27.64
N GLU A 744 -25.05 9.20 28.04
CA GLU A 744 -25.22 8.02 27.19
C GLU A 744 -24.27 7.94 25.95
N GLN A 745 -23.15 8.64 25.95
CA GLN A 745 -22.11 8.51 24.92
C GLN A 745 -21.50 7.10 24.97
N VAL A 746 -21.03 6.64 23.82
CA VAL A 746 -20.25 5.41 23.74
C VAL A 746 -18.89 5.65 24.40
N GLU A 747 -18.55 4.87 25.43
CA GLU A 747 -17.25 4.87 26.09
C GLU A 747 -16.29 3.90 25.41
N GLN A 748 -16.79 2.72 25.08
CA GLN A 748 -16.01 1.66 24.45
C GLN A 748 -16.86 0.79 23.54
N PHE A 749 -16.25 0.23 22.51
CA PHE A 749 -16.89 -0.81 21.69
C PHE A 749 -15.90 -1.90 21.28
N ARG A 750 -16.45 -3.07 20.93
CA ARG A 750 -15.69 -4.22 20.43
C ARG A 750 -15.99 -4.46 18.97
N SER A 751 -14.92 -4.58 18.18
CA SER A 751 -14.98 -4.80 16.75
C SER A 751 -14.29 -6.10 16.33
N PHE A 752 -14.67 -6.63 15.20
CA PHE A 752 -14.04 -7.77 14.54
C PHE A 752 -14.38 -7.75 13.05
N PRO A 753 -13.59 -8.44 12.21
CA PRO A 753 -13.86 -8.51 10.77
C PRO A 753 -15.04 -9.43 10.48
N ILE A 754 -15.83 -9.09 9.46
CA ILE A 754 -16.94 -9.91 8.94
C ILE A 754 -16.96 -9.87 7.41
N ASN A 755 -17.53 -10.91 6.76
CA ASN A 755 -17.77 -10.93 5.32
C ASN A 755 -19.08 -10.20 5.02
N GLN A 756 -19.01 -8.99 4.47
CA GLN A 756 -20.25 -8.20 4.25
C GLN A 756 -20.20 -7.22 3.10
N SER A 757 -19.02 -6.85 2.59
CA SER A 757 -18.92 -5.76 1.65
C SER A 757 -18.97 -6.21 0.19
N LEU A 758 -19.42 -5.30 -0.67
CA LEU A 758 -19.52 -5.47 -2.11
C LEU A 758 -18.70 -4.37 -2.80
N ASN A 759 -17.74 -4.77 -3.63
CA ASN A 759 -16.92 -3.87 -4.43
C ASN A 759 -17.15 -4.12 -5.91
N LYS A 760 -17.40 -3.07 -6.69
CA LYS A 760 -17.54 -3.14 -8.16
C LYS A 760 -16.66 -2.12 -8.84
N THR A 761 -15.85 -2.58 -9.78
CA THR A 761 -15.03 -1.70 -10.62
C THR A 761 -15.16 -2.06 -12.09
N SER A 762 -15.27 -1.05 -12.94
CA SER A 762 -15.23 -1.23 -14.39
C SER A 762 -14.58 -0.05 -15.08
N GLY A 763 -13.98 -0.28 -16.24
CA GLY A 763 -13.29 0.76 -16.97
C GLY A 763 -12.78 0.30 -18.32
N ILE A 764 -12.01 1.19 -18.96
CA ILE A 764 -11.39 0.98 -20.26
C ILE A 764 -9.90 1.25 -20.13
N ASP A 765 -9.09 0.32 -20.64
CA ASP A 765 -7.67 0.48 -20.88
C ASP A 765 -7.41 0.63 -22.35
N ALA A 766 -6.54 1.56 -22.73
CA ALA A 766 -6.06 1.69 -24.10
C ALA A 766 -4.55 1.90 -24.09
N ALA A 767 -3.88 1.26 -25.04
CA ALA A 767 -2.46 1.44 -25.29
C ALA A 767 -2.23 1.69 -26.78
N TRP A 768 -1.28 2.58 -27.06
CA TRP A 768 -0.82 2.88 -28.40
C TRP A 768 0.70 2.88 -28.43
N ARG A 769 1.26 2.28 -29.47
CA ARG A 769 2.69 2.23 -29.73
C ARG A 769 2.97 2.57 -31.18
N TYR A 770 4.06 3.31 -31.42
CA TYR A 770 4.58 3.61 -32.74
C TYR A 770 6.10 3.68 -32.70
N ASP A 771 6.78 2.89 -33.53
CA ASP A 771 8.24 2.88 -33.70
C ASP A 771 8.57 3.46 -35.08
N LEU A 772 9.43 4.48 -35.13
CA LEU A 772 9.80 5.22 -36.35
C LEU A 772 11.31 5.21 -36.51
N ASP A 773 11.79 4.49 -37.50
CA ASP A 773 13.18 4.50 -37.89
C ASP A 773 13.41 5.50 -39.04
N THR A 774 14.41 6.34 -38.88
CA THR A 774 14.80 7.32 -39.87
C THR A 774 16.30 7.28 -40.12
N ASP A 775 16.73 7.30 -41.40
CA ASP A 775 18.14 7.29 -41.80
C ASP A 775 18.90 8.51 -41.26
N ARG A 776 18.23 9.67 -41.20
CA ARG A 776 18.86 10.96 -40.86
C ARG A 776 18.79 11.29 -39.38
N TRP A 777 17.66 11.00 -38.71
CA TRP A 777 17.37 11.49 -37.37
C TRP A 777 17.49 10.41 -36.29
N GLY A 778 17.72 9.13 -36.65
CA GLY A 778 17.77 7.98 -35.77
C GLY A 778 16.39 7.39 -35.56
N SER A 779 16.29 6.53 -34.55
CA SER A 779 15.07 5.78 -34.19
C SER A 779 14.30 6.49 -33.10
N PHE A 780 12.98 6.56 -33.25
CA PHE A 780 12.04 7.13 -32.30
C PHE A 780 11.04 6.06 -31.87
N GLY A 781 10.82 5.93 -30.58
CA GLY A 781 9.75 5.11 -30.02
C GLY A 781 8.73 6.01 -29.32
N PHE A 782 7.46 5.75 -29.56
CA PHE A 782 6.34 6.44 -28.93
C PHE A 782 5.45 5.40 -28.24
N GLN A 783 5.10 5.64 -27.01
CA GLN A 783 4.20 4.80 -26.24
C GLN A 783 3.23 5.68 -25.46
N LEU A 784 1.94 5.33 -25.47
CA LEU A 784 0.90 6.02 -24.69
C LEU A 784 -0.06 4.99 -24.11
N ASN A 785 -0.28 5.04 -22.81
CA ASN A 785 -1.25 4.23 -22.11
C ASN A 785 -2.29 5.11 -21.42
N TRP A 786 -3.53 4.68 -21.42
CA TRP A 786 -4.65 5.37 -20.82
C TRP A 786 -5.59 4.38 -20.15
N THR A 787 -5.97 4.68 -18.92
CA THR A 787 -7.02 3.97 -18.17
C THR A 787 -8.11 4.98 -17.79
N HIS A 788 -9.36 4.61 -18.03
CA HIS A 788 -10.54 5.36 -17.59
C HIS A 788 -11.46 4.47 -16.76
N VAL A 789 -11.64 4.82 -15.51
CA VAL A 789 -12.53 4.12 -14.57
C VAL A 789 -13.96 4.62 -14.82
N LEU A 790 -14.85 3.74 -15.22
CA LEU A 790 -16.28 4.04 -15.45
C LEU A 790 -17.07 3.96 -14.15
N LYS A 791 -16.80 2.91 -13.34
CA LYS A 791 -17.41 2.68 -12.04
C LYS A 791 -16.36 2.27 -11.03
N LEU A 792 -16.53 2.73 -9.81
CA LEU A 792 -15.87 2.22 -8.63
C LEU A 792 -16.85 2.42 -7.47
N ASP A 793 -17.65 1.41 -7.23
CA ASP A 793 -18.75 1.43 -6.27
C ASP A 793 -18.41 0.51 -5.09
N PHE A 794 -18.69 0.99 -3.88
CA PHE A 794 -18.47 0.28 -2.63
C PHE A 794 -19.76 0.25 -1.82
N GLN A 795 -20.07 -0.90 -1.25
CA GLN A 795 -21.16 -1.06 -0.28
C GLN A 795 -20.55 -1.75 0.96
N GLU A 796 -20.61 -1.08 2.09
CA GLU A 796 -19.94 -1.53 3.31
C GLU A 796 -20.56 -2.82 3.86
N PHE A 797 -21.90 -2.95 3.81
CA PHE A 797 -22.62 -4.14 4.26
C PHE A 797 -23.92 -4.31 3.46
N GLU A 798 -24.47 -5.51 3.50
CA GLU A 798 -25.72 -5.83 2.80
C GLU A 798 -26.89 -4.96 3.32
N GLY A 799 -27.59 -4.30 2.38
CA GLY A 799 -28.65 -3.33 2.69
C GLY A 799 -28.11 -1.93 3.08
N GLY A 800 -26.79 -1.70 3.10
CA GLY A 800 -26.21 -0.37 3.19
C GLY A 800 -26.25 0.39 1.87
N ASP A 801 -25.89 1.65 1.90
CA ASP A 801 -25.85 2.51 0.72
C ASP A 801 -24.70 2.12 -0.21
N MET A 802 -24.96 2.13 -1.53
CA MET A 802 -23.92 1.98 -2.54
C MET A 802 -23.24 3.34 -2.78
N ILE A 803 -21.97 3.46 -2.42
CA ILE A 803 -21.18 4.69 -2.54
C ILE A 803 -20.31 4.62 -3.79
N ASN A 804 -20.35 5.66 -4.62
CA ASN A 804 -19.40 5.81 -5.72
C ASN A 804 -18.09 6.40 -5.19
N VAL A 805 -17.10 5.55 -4.93
CA VAL A 805 -15.80 5.95 -4.36
C VAL A 805 -14.80 6.46 -5.42
N ARG A 806 -15.13 6.40 -6.70
CA ARG A 806 -14.30 6.93 -7.79
C ARG A 806 -14.11 8.45 -7.73
N ASP A 807 -15.16 9.16 -7.37
CA ASP A 807 -15.19 10.63 -7.29
C ASP A 807 -15.43 11.11 -5.85
N HIS A 808 -15.06 10.31 -4.85
CA HIS A 808 -15.22 10.65 -3.44
C HIS A 808 -13.91 11.18 -2.86
N PRO A 809 -13.89 12.32 -2.14
CA PRO A 809 -12.67 12.95 -1.68
C PRO A 809 -11.86 12.10 -0.68
N GLN A 810 -12.48 11.25 0.11
CA GLN A 810 -11.80 10.43 1.13
C GLN A 810 -11.02 9.23 0.57
N TYR A 811 -11.33 8.76 -0.66
CA TYR A 811 -10.77 7.52 -1.19
C TYR A 811 -9.60 7.71 -2.17
N PHE A 812 -9.31 8.93 -2.63
CA PHE A 812 -8.21 9.29 -3.52
C PHE A 812 -8.12 8.45 -4.82
N ASN A 813 -9.23 7.98 -5.35
CA ASN A 813 -9.29 7.17 -6.56
C ASN A 813 -9.43 8.04 -7.81
N PHE A 814 -8.50 7.88 -8.76
CA PHE A 814 -8.49 8.69 -9.97
C PHE A 814 -9.42 8.10 -11.05
N ARG A 815 -10.30 8.92 -11.60
CA ARG A 815 -11.16 8.54 -12.74
C ARG A 815 -10.33 8.18 -13.99
N SER A 816 -9.21 8.85 -14.20
CA SER A 816 -8.40 8.66 -15.40
C SER A 816 -6.91 8.82 -15.09
N ARG A 817 -6.10 7.91 -15.63
CA ARG A 817 -4.64 7.99 -15.62
C ARG A 817 -4.09 7.85 -17.02
N ILE A 818 -3.02 8.57 -17.31
CA ILE A 818 -2.28 8.49 -18.58
C ILE A 818 -0.80 8.42 -18.26
N ASN A 819 -0.07 7.57 -18.94
CA ASN A 819 1.38 7.65 -19.03
C ASN A 819 1.84 7.47 -20.47
N GLY A 820 3.04 7.91 -20.77
CA GLY A 820 3.60 7.71 -22.09
C GLY A 820 5.07 8.06 -22.13
N THR A 821 5.76 7.45 -23.09
CA THR A 821 7.21 7.62 -23.32
C THR A 821 7.44 8.05 -24.75
N VAL A 822 8.28 9.03 -24.94
CA VAL A 822 8.94 9.34 -26.21
C VAL A 822 10.42 9.05 -26.04
N SER A 823 10.93 8.08 -26.77
CA SER A 823 12.35 7.72 -26.77
C SER A 823 13.01 8.04 -28.10
N TRP A 824 14.26 8.38 -28.07
CA TRP A 824 15.09 8.67 -29.23
C TRP A 824 16.46 8.05 -29.09
N GLU A 825 16.93 7.41 -30.15
CA GLU A 825 18.26 6.80 -30.22
C GLU A 825 18.94 7.16 -31.54
N LYS A 826 20.18 7.62 -31.46
CA LYS A 826 21.02 7.84 -32.61
C LYS A 826 22.50 7.74 -32.27
N ASN A 827 23.23 6.84 -32.95
CA ASN A 827 24.63 6.55 -32.69
C ASN A 827 24.86 6.22 -31.19
N ASP A 828 25.69 7.03 -30.51
CA ASP A 828 26.02 6.86 -29.10
C ASP A 828 25.05 7.57 -28.14
N TRP A 829 24.02 8.24 -28.62
CA TRP A 829 23.11 9.01 -27.82
C TRP A 829 21.75 8.34 -27.69
N ARG A 830 21.25 8.33 -26.49
CA ARG A 830 19.88 7.94 -26.15
C ARG A 830 19.23 9.06 -25.32
N ALA A 831 17.97 9.34 -25.58
CA ALA A 831 17.18 10.25 -24.77
C ALA A 831 15.74 9.73 -24.64
N ALA A 832 15.11 10.01 -23.51
CA ALA A 832 13.70 9.73 -23.34
C ALA A 832 13.00 10.81 -22.51
N ALA A 833 11.74 11.05 -22.85
CA ALA A 833 10.82 11.86 -22.06
C ALA A 833 9.65 10.98 -21.63
N TYR A 834 9.42 10.87 -20.34
CA TYR A 834 8.31 10.15 -19.73
C TYR A 834 7.27 11.12 -19.19
N TYR A 835 6.04 10.91 -19.53
CA TYR A 835 4.89 11.71 -19.14
C TYR A 835 3.95 10.92 -18.26
N THR A 836 3.51 11.48 -17.14
CA THR A 836 2.50 10.88 -16.27
C THR A 836 1.44 11.91 -15.92
N ARG A 837 0.17 11.51 -15.98
CA ARG A 837 -0.98 12.33 -15.62
C ARG A 837 -1.93 11.58 -14.70
N TRP A 838 -2.15 12.11 -13.53
CA TRP A 838 -3.25 11.75 -12.64
C TRP A 838 -4.43 12.68 -12.95
N GLY A 839 -5.61 12.11 -13.09
CA GLY A 839 -6.84 12.85 -13.41
C GLY A 839 -7.24 13.83 -12.32
N SER A 840 -8.23 14.67 -12.62
CA SER A 840 -8.81 15.57 -11.63
C SER A 840 -9.60 14.80 -10.56
N LEU A 841 -9.56 15.27 -9.31
CA LEU A 841 -10.38 14.80 -8.19
C LEU A 841 -11.37 15.89 -7.78
N PRO A 842 -12.48 15.59 -7.10
CA PRO A 842 -13.25 16.60 -6.37
C PRO A 842 -12.35 17.30 -5.35
N ASN A 843 -12.62 18.54 -5.01
CA ASN A 843 -12.00 19.14 -3.83
C ASN A 843 -12.64 18.57 -2.57
N TRP A 844 -12.03 18.80 -1.40
CA TRP A 844 -12.50 18.22 -0.13
C TRP A 844 -13.94 18.61 0.21
N ALA A 845 -14.31 19.86 -0.02
CA ALA A 845 -15.67 20.35 0.23
C ALA A 845 -16.69 19.97 -0.87
N GLU A 846 -16.28 19.22 -1.89
CA GLU A 846 -17.11 18.80 -3.04
C GLU A 846 -17.78 19.96 -3.82
N THR A 847 -17.27 21.17 -3.66
CA THR A 847 -17.76 22.38 -4.35
C THR A 847 -17.12 22.62 -5.71
N GLY A 848 -16.06 21.88 -6.04
CA GLY A 848 -15.27 22.01 -7.26
C GLY A 848 -14.37 20.81 -7.52
N ARG A 849 -13.38 20.98 -8.39
CA ARG A 849 -12.42 19.91 -8.73
C ARG A 849 -10.99 20.41 -8.68
N ILE A 850 -10.11 19.58 -8.15
CA ILE A 850 -8.67 19.76 -8.17
C ILE A 850 -8.15 19.48 -9.59
N ALA A 851 -7.25 20.33 -10.08
CA ALA A 851 -6.64 20.19 -11.40
C ALA A 851 -5.87 18.85 -11.55
N PRO A 852 -5.78 18.29 -12.77
CA PRO A 852 -4.95 17.14 -13.03
C PRO A 852 -3.48 17.39 -12.63
N TYR A 853 -2.84 16.37 -12.07
CA TYR A 853 -1.43 16.41 -11.71
C TYR A 853 -0.60 15.78 -12.83
N ILE A 854 0.33 16.55 -13.38
CA ILE A 854 1.11 16.18 -14.55
C ILE A 854 2.59 16.29 -14.22
N LEU A 855 3.33 15.21 -14.44
CA LEU A 855 4.78 15.15 -14.29
C LEU A 855 5.45 14.76 -15.60
N TRP A 856 6.67 15.24 -15.77
CA TRP A 856 7.57 14.89 -16.85
C TRP A 856 8.92 14.49 -16.28
N ASN A 857 9.44 13.34 -16.67
CA ASN A 857 10.81 12.92 -16.44
C ASN A 857 11.57 13.01 -17.77
N LEU A 858 12.81 13.44 -17.72
CA LEU A 858 13.71 13.49 -18.88
C LEU A 858 15.00 12.76 -18.56
N ASN A 859 15.52 12.01 -19.51
CA ASN A 859 16.86 11.49 -19.42
C ASN A 859 17.60 11.63 -20.76
N VAL A 860 18.93 11.73 -20.64
CA VAL A 860 19.84 11.72 -21.76
C VAL A 860 21.06 10.90 -21.36
N ALA A 861 21.41 9.91 -22.15
CA ALA A 861 22.59 9.09 -21.94
C ALA A 861 23.47 9.09 -23.18
N LYS A 862 24.79 9.03 -22.98
CA LYS A 862 25.80 8.96 -24.02
C LYS A 862 26.75 7.81 -23.78
N LYS A 863 26.90 6.96 -24.76
CA LYS A 863 27.97 5.97 -24.84
C LYS A 863 29.29 6.69 -25.08
N ILE A 864 30.17 6.70 -24.10
CA ILE A 864 31.47 7.40 -24.17
C ILE A 864 32.51 6.51 -24.82
N THR A 865 32.43 5.23 -24.54
CA THR A 865 33.21 4.16 -25.18
C THR A 865 32.30 2.96 -25.38
N ASP A 866 32.77 1.92 -26.06
CA ASP A 866 32.02 0.67 -26.23
C ASP A 866 31.60 0.03 -24.89
N LYS A 867 32.31 0.32 -23.82
CA LYS A 867 32.11 -0.23 -22.47
C LYS A 867 31.51 0.75 -21.47
N ALA A 868 31.54 2.05 -21.74
CA ALA A 868 31.16 3.08 -20.76
C ALA A 868 30.03 3.98 -21.27
N THR A 869 28.99 4.14 -20.46
CA THR A 869 27.86 5.07 -20.70
C THR A 869 27.75 6.04 -19.52
N VAL A 870 27.46 7.30 -19.81
CA VAL A 870 27.10 8.33 -18.80
C VAL A 870 25.70 8.84 -19.12
N GLY A 871 24.85 8.91 -18.09
CA GLY A 871 23.48 9.39 -18.20
C GLY A 871 23.14 10.46 -17.16
N VAL A 872 22.30 11.40 -17.54
CA VAL A 872 21.66 12.37 -16.66
C VAL A 872 20.16 12.11 -16.69
N TYR A 873 19.56 11.98 -15.50
CA TYR A 873 18.14 11.71 -15.30
C TYR A 873 17.55 12.83 -14.46
N VAL A 874 16.45 13.39 -14.90
CA VAL A 874 15.74 14.46 -14.20
C VAL A 874 14.27 14.06 -14.02
N ASN A 875 13.90 13.69 -12.80
CA ASN A 875 12.51 13.41 -12.46
C ASN A 875 11.81 14.74 -12.13
N ASN A 876 10.55 14.85 -12.54
CA ASN A 876 9.75 16.07 -12.39
C ASN A 876 10.51 17.31 -12.89
N VAL A 877 10.88 17.31 -14.17
CA VAL A 877 11.77 18.32 -14.78
C VAL A 877 11.27 19.77 -14.62
N PHE A 878 9.96 19.97 -14.52
CA PHE A 878 9.33 21.28 -14.32
C PHE A 878 9.19 21.68 -12.85
N ASP A 879 9.69 20.86 -11.93
CA ASP A 879 9.57 21.06 -10.47
C ASP A 879 8.09 21.30 -10.04
N LYS A 880 7.18 20.54 -10.66
CA LYS A 880 5.75 20.69 -10.44
C LYS A 880 5.39 20.17 -9.04
N LEU A 881 4.81 21.04 -8.23
CA LEU A 881 4.25 20.66 -6.94
C LEU A 881 2.83 20.09 -7.11
N HIS A 882 2.34 19.48 -6.05
CA HIS A 882 0.99 18.97 -5.92
C HIS A 882 -0.05 20.04 -6.30
N PRO A 883 -1.23 19.66 -6.83
CA PRO A 883 -2.35 20.57 -6.98
C PRO A 883 -2.83 21.07 -5.61
N ARG A 884 -3.13 22.36 -5.51
CA ARG A 884 -3.64 22.97 -4.30
C ARG A 884 -5.16 22.74 -4.18
N ASP A 885 -5.60 22.43 -2.98
CA ASP A 885 -7.01 22.37 -2.59
C ASP A 885 -7.22 23.34 -1.40
N ASP A 886 -7.82 24.49 -1.68
CA ASP A 886 -8.06 25.53 -0.64
C ASP A 886 -9.16 25.14 0.35
N THR A 887 -9.83 24.01 0.15
CA THR A 887 -10.83 23.45 1.07
C THR A 887 -10.28 22.31 1.94
N PHE A 888 -9.02 21.87 1.72
CA PHE A 888 -8.36 20.83 2.49
C PHE A 888 -7.35 21.44 3.47
N ASN A 889 -7.75 21.52 4.72
CA ASN A 889 -7.01 22.17 5.81
C ASN A 889 -6.28 21.17 6.73
N THR A 890 -6.25 19.89 6.39
CA THR A 890 -5.55 18.87 7.18
C THR A 890 -4.11 18.73 6.68
N TYR A 891 -3.12 18.71 7.59
CA TYR A 891 -1.74 18.41 7.23
C TYR A 891 -1.65 17.07 6.47
N PRO A 892 -0.91 16.98 5.39
CA PRO A 892 0.13 17.88 4.86
C PRO A 892 -0.36 18.99 3.92
N TYR A 893 -1.60 19.43 3.98
CA TYR A 893 -2.26 20.48 3.19
C TYR A 893 -2.39 20.19 1.70
N PHE A 894 -2.18 18.96 1.30
CA PHE A 894 -2.44 18.42 -0.03
C PHE A 894 -2.81 16.94 0.08
N TRP A 895 -3.43 16.44 -0.96
CA TRP A 895 -3.84 15.03 -1.00
C TRP A 895 -2.61 14.12 -1.10
N ARG A 896 -2.50 13.14 -0.22
CA ARG A 896 -1.37 12.19 -0.16
C ARG A 896 -1.18 11.34 -1.42
N ALA A 897 -2.12 11.39 -2.38
CA ALA A 897 -1.98 10.79 -3.70
C ALA A 897 -0.93 11.51 -4.59
N TYR A 898 -0.45 12.67 -4.20
CA TYR A 898 0.52 13.48 -4.91
C TYR A 898 1.90 13.46 -4.23
N SER A 899 2.96 13.72 -5.00
CA SER A 899 4.32 13.74 -4.47
C SER A 899 4.74 15.16 -4.03
N PRO A 900 5.24 15.35 -2.80
CA PRO A 900 5.80 16.62 -2.33
C PRO A 900 7.32 16.73 -2.57
N ILE A 901 7.93 15.74 -3.22
CA ILE A 901 9.40 15.64 -3.35
C ILE A 901 9.97 16.80 -4.16
N GLY A 902 9.31 17.19 -5.27
CA GLY A 902 9.82 18.16 -6.22
C GLY A 902 10.73 17.52 -7.28
N ARG A 903 11.63 18.31 -7.87
CA ARG A 903 12.58 17.85 -8.90
C ARG A 903 13.75 17.10 -8.26
N GLU A 904 14.07 15.93 -8.85
CA GLU A 904 15.26 15.14 -8.53
C GLU A 904 16.18 15.08 -9.75
N VAL A 905 17.47 15.18 -9.54
CA VAL A 905 18.50 15.11 -10.59
C VAL A 905 19.49 14.03 -10.23
N PHE A 906 19.74 13.10 -11.15
CA PHE A 906 20.68 12.00 -10.98
C PHE A 906 21.71 11.99 -12.10
N LEU A 907 22.93 11.63 -11.75
CA LEU A 907 24.03 11.25 -12.66
C LEU A 907 24.25 9.74 -12.53
N GLN A 908 24.31 9.04 -13.65
CA GLN A 908 24.58 7.60 -13.69
C GLN A 908 25.77 7.31 -14.59
N PHE A 909 26.59 6.38 -14.14
CA PHE A 909 27.72 5.83 -14.90
C PHE A 909 27.56 4.30 -14.97
N ASP A 910 27.55 3.76 -16.18
CA ASP A 910 27.49 2.33 -16.45
C ASP A 910 28.78 1.89 -17.12
N TYR A 911 29.32 0.74 -16.67
CA TYR A 911 30.53 0.16 -17.24
C TYR A 911 30.36 -1.35 -17.46
N LYS A 912 30.59 -1.78 -18.70
CA LYS A 912 30.61 -3.20 -19.09
C LYS A 912 32.07 -3.67 -19.13
N PHE A 913 32.38 -4.72 -18.38
CA PHE A 913 33.77 -5.22 -18.28
C PHE A 913 34.18 -6.05 -19.49
N ASN A 914 33.25 -6.75 -20.13
CA ASN A 914 33.50 -7.67 -21.25
C ASN A 914 32.69 -7.31 -22.48
#